data_2deb7bc445381ecd9dd00453b67e40bd
#
_entry.id   2deb7bc445381ecd9dd00453b67e40bd
#
_cell.length_a   1.000
_cell.length_b   1.000
_cell.length_c   1.000
_cell.angle_alpha   90.00
_cell.angle_beta   90.00
_cell.angle_gamma   90.00
#
_symmetry.space_group_name_H-M   'P 1'
#
loop_
_entity.id
_entity.type
_entity.pdbx_description
1 polymer ?
#
loop_
_entity_poly.entity_id
_entity_poly.type
_entity_poly.pdbx_seq_one_letter_code
_entity_poly.pdbx_strand_id
1 'polypeptide(L)'
;MDLPPTVCSKLRRQQRLIVAPLHGSGGDLVVLQSAPFSPVEVAGDNWRAAVSDVGEIQLNSERPADLELLAVLVERGLVVAFEEMSDYFNLSTSTRYWCRRKPVRTADGIEMLPRTSFATLPVAGAGVGIALDFSHLFRTERALDFYFAPGLIQDERTRREREFDRLRGRADRRKGTLLYDSGSRTFSQCYFSHDGRGQTCGKVGPLEFGGERYESLHDYYTRKRSRLNVTADDPVVYVSFPGMRGEKPVAAKLLRLRVLLDPQRMPRDLRTNTTIAPERRRELSQEMWERVPKDWLAVAKLTVSDSLWTPDVSQRELLTPPALSFGRGQEVKAPVDASPRAYEGYFKVRREKLTHGGVYSYDEEAGRELILVTPPESRCWSGALQKSFVEDFVAQVSGLAARNLRAVVIRGEQTDDIVEQLRGRIPGNAVVVFDDRERAAYSVLSHELSQWSLKRMTRRRIEQAWRGRREARDDRDKRRTERAWNDLLFHSAIDILDQMRATPWRLDEWAYEACLAIDVSEGRRYFGLSLLVCRPENRWPSLLRITRTWPKGDHKYETIQPTVLSDKIAGLMADVKGSTEPLSSLLVLRDGRECGDEADGIRAGLERWRAMEVLAQSAPVDVADVLKKSVKNLRLWIAGGAGAVNVLEGQAVYPDKQTAVICCTGAGTLGGRGTAEPIVVRAHDGCNVRRAAAGVFALSQLNYSSPTKAHRYPQPLREVDAMLRARVDRDMRGIK
;
A
#
# COMPACT_ATOMS: atom_id res chain seq x y z
N MET A 1 16.99 26.45 -7.82
CA MET A 1 17.23 25.17 -8.53
C MET A 1 17.56 24.14 -7.50
N ASP A 2 16.70 23.13 -7.31
CA ASP A 2 16.99 22.07 -6.36
C ASP A 2 18.21 21.27 -6.85
N LEU A 3 19.19 21.11 -5.98
CA LEU A 3 20.39 20.32 -6.29
C LEU A 3 19.98 18.89 -6.66
N PRO A 4 20.50 18.33 -7.76
CA PRO A 4 20.19 16.96 -8.14
C PRO A 4 20.47 15.98 -6.98
N PRO A 5 19.57 15.02 -6.69
CA PRO A 5 19.80 14.01 -5.66
C PRO A 5 21.11 13.24 -5.80
N THR A 6 21.67 13.22 -7.01
CA THR A 6 22.98 12.65 -7.35
C THR A 6 24.16 13.37 -6.70
N VAL A 7 24.08 14.70 -6.48
CA VAL A 7 25.14 15.48 -5.81
C VAL A 7 25.28 15.03 -4.36
N CYS A 8 24.18 15.04 -3.60
CA CYS A 8 24.15 14.60 -2.22
C CYS A 8 24.59 13.13 -2.06
N SER A 9 24.25 12.28 -3.02
CA SER A 9 24.65 10.87 -3.04
C SER A 9 26.16 10.68 -3.29
N LYS A 10 26.76 11.48 -4.16
CA LYS A 10 28.20 11.42 -4.43
C LYS A 10 29.03 11.98 -3.28
N LEU A 11 28.63 13.12 -2.72
CA LEU A 11 29.27 13.71 -1.53
C LEU A 11 29.31 12.72 -0.35
N ARG A 12 28.19 12.03 -0.09
CA ARG A 12 28.11 10.99 0.93
C ARG A 12 29.10 9.84 0.72
N ARG A 13 29.17 9.32 -0.51
CA ARG A 13 30.03 8.16 -0.83
C ARG A 13 31.53 8.49 -0.75
N GLN A 14 31.92 9.70 -1.12
CA GLN A 14 33.32 10.10 -1.17
C GLN A 14 33.86 10.48 0.20
N GLN A 15 33.06 11.08 1.10
CA GLN A 15 33.57 11.69 2.32
C GLN A 15 32.85 11.29 3.62
N ARG A 16 31.91 10.33 3.60
CA ARG A 16 31.09 9.95 4.77
C ARG A 16 30.32 11.12 5.41
N LEU A 17 29.91 12.08 4.62
CA LEU A 17 29.21 13.27 5.07
C LEU A 17 27.70 13.02 5.22
N ILE A 18 27.08 13.62 6.21
CA ILE A 18 25.64 13.72 6.34
C ILE A 18 25.23 15.01 5.65
N VAL A 19 24.50 14.88 4.53
CA VAL A 19 24.13 16.01 3.68
C VAL A 19 22.63 16.09 3.50
N ALA A 20 22.06 17.27 3.71
CA ALA A 20 20.67 17.59 3.45
C ALA A 20 20.54 18.92 2.66
N PRO A 21 19.62 19.03 1.70
CA PRO A 21 19.37 20.32 1.04
C PRO A 21 18.66 21.27 2.00
N LEU A 22 19.07 22.54 1.98
CA LEU A 22 18.38 23.63 2.67
C LEU A 22 17.28 24.15 1.76
N HIS A 23 16.01 23.96 2.16
CA HIS A 23 14.89 24.41 1.36
C HIS A 23 14.82 25.93 1.25
N GLY A 24 14.59 26.42 0.03
CA GLY A 24 14.43 27.85 -0.27
C GLY A 24 15.73 28.62 -0.49
N SER A 25 16.89 28.01 -0.38
CA SER A 25 18.19 28.71 -0.50
C SER A 25 18.86 28.66 -1.87
N GLY A 26 18.18 28.14 -2.88
CA GLY A 26 18.69 28.16 -4.26
C GLY A 26 19.90 27.27 -4.56
N GLY A 27 20.24 26.37 -3.65
CA GLY A 27 21.32 25.40 -3.87
C GLY A 27 22.19 25.10 -2.65
N ASP A 28 21.92 25.73 -1.49
CA ASP A 28 22.69 25.52 -0.29
C ASP A 28 22.47 24.12 0.31
N LEU A 29 23.52 23.60 0.90
CA LEU A 29 23.53 22.29 1.57
C LEU A 29 23.93 22.43 3.02
N VAL A 30 23.25 21.71 3.89
CA VAL A 30 23.71 21.48 5.25
C VAL A 30 24.57 20.23 5.25
N VAL A 31 25.81 20.34 5.69
CA VAL A 31 26.78 19.25 5.76
C VAL A 31 27.21 19.07 7.20
N LEU A 32 27.09 17.86 7.72
CA LEU A 32 27.60 17.46 9.03
C LEU A 32 28.81 16.55 8.83
N GLN A 33 29.94 16.87 9.48
CA GLN A 33 31.13 16.07 9.44
C GLN A 33 31.88 16.11 10.77
N SER A 34 32.77 15.11 11.01
CA SER A 34 33.54 14.95 12.23
C SER A 34 34.86 15.73 12.26
N ALA A 35 35.29 16.27 11.12
CA ALA A 35 36.56 17.01 10.97
C ALA A 35 36.28 18.39 10.35
N PRO A 36 37.24 19.33 10.44
CA PRO A 36 37.15 20.60 9.74
C PRO A 36 36.86 20.39 8.26
N PHE A 37 35.97 21.22 7.73
CA PHE A 37 35.52 21.12 6.35
C PHE A 37 36.68 21.46 5.39
N SER A 38 36.92 20.58 4.44
CA SER A 38 37.79 20.87 3.30
C SER A 38 36.90 21.05 2.06
N PRO A 39 37.08 22.13 1.28
CA PRO A 39 36.34 22.34 0.04
C PRO A 39 36.39 21.11 -0.87
N VAL A 40 35.26 20.70 -1.40
CA VAL A 40 35.13 19.51 -2.23
C VAL A 40 34.50 19.85 -3.55
N GLU A 41 35.15 19.46 -4.63
CA GLU A 41 34.56 19.43 -5.94
C GLU A 41 33.94 18.05 -6.23
N VAL A 42 32.68 18.07 -6.67
CA VAL A 42 31.98 16.87 -7.12
C VAL A 42 31.54 17.07 -8.56
N ALA A 43 31.99 16.21 -9.45
CA ALA A 43 31.63 16.25 -10.85
C ALA A 43 30.70 15.08 -11.22
N GLY A 44 29.72 15.35 -12.10
CA GLY A 44 28.92 14.37 -12.83
C GLY A 44 29.21 14.46 -14.32
N ASP A 45 28.55 13.65 -15.12
CA ASP A 45 28.77 13.59 -16.56
C ASP A 45 28.56 14.95 -17.25
N ASN A 46 27.62 15.77 -16.77
CA ASN A 46 27.27 17.08 -17.34
C ASN A 46 27.21 18.23 -16.30
N TRP A 47 27.79 18.06 -15.10
CA TRP A 47 27.76 19.09 -14.05
C TRP A 47 28.96 19.00 -13.13
N ARG A 48 29.36 20.14 -12.57
CA ARG A 48 30.30 20.26 -11.47
C ARG A 48 29.66 21.06 -10.35
N ALA A 49 29.88 20.66 -9.11
CA ALA A 49 29.47 21.40 -7.93
C ALA A 49 30.69 21.53 -7.00
N ALA A 50 30.99 22.75 -6.61
CA ALA A 50 31.95 23.04 -5.56
C ALA A 50 31.20 23.27 -4.27
N VAL A 51 31.56 22.55 -3.20
CA VAL A 51 31.04 22.78 -1.86
C VAL A 51 32.13 23.52 -1.08
N SER A 52 31.84 24.76 -0.71
CA SER A 52 32.71 25.61 0.11
C SER A 52 32.08 25.81 1.49
N ASP A 53 32.89 26.18 2.44
CA ASP A 53 32.45 26.53 3.79
C ASP A 53 31.58 27.80 3.74
N VAL A 54 30.41 27.74 4.39
CA VAL A 54 29.41 28.80 4.40
C VAL A 54 28.97 29.23 5.79
N GLY A 55 29.53 28.63 6.83
CA GLY A 55 29.25 29.00 8.22
C GLY A 55 28.34 28.01 8.96
N GLU A 56 28.04 28.33 10.22
CA GLU A 56 27.20 27.50 11.09
C GLU A 56 25.74 27.89 10.96
N ILE A 57 24.85 26.90 10.96
CA ILE A 57 23.41 27.10 11.02
C ILE A 57 22.92 26.62 12.39
N GLN A 58 22.25 27.51 13.12
CA GLN A 58 21.57 27.15 14.36
C GLN A 58 20.11 26.79 14.07
N LEU A 59 19.73 25.54 14.31
CA LEU A 59 18.35 25.07 14.15
C LEU A 59 17.56 25.32 15.43
N ASN A 60 16.35 25.85 15.27
CA ASN A 60 15.42 26.11 16.36
C ASN A 60 14.31 25.05 16.35
N SER A 61 14.21 24.28 17.44
CA SER A 61 13.20 23.21 17.61
C SER A 61 11.76 23.71 17.66
N GLU A 62 11.54 25.02 17.81
CA GLU A 62 10.21 25.62 17.78
C GLU A 62 9.76 26.02 16.36
N ARG A 63 10.67 26.02 15.39
CA ARG A 63 10.36 26.35 14.00
C ARG A 63 10.09 25.08 13.18
N PRO A 64 8.90 24.92 12.57
CA PRO A 64 8.56 23.73 11.79
C PRO A 64 9.56 23.40 10.66
N ALA A 65 10.06 24.42 9.95
CA ALA A 65 11.03 24.23 8.88
C ALA A 65 12.38 23.70 9.37
N ASP A 66 12.84 24.20 10.54
CA ASP A 66 14.09 23.73 11.17
C ASP A 66 13.93 22.30 11.70
N LEU A 67 12.76 21.96 12.25
CA LEU A 67 12.45 20.59 12.66
C LEU A 67 12.39 19.62 11.48
N GLU A 68 11.83 20.03 10.36
CA GLU A 68 11.84 19.20 9.13
C GLU A 68 13.26 18.97 8.62
N LEU A 69 14.09 20.01 8.60
CA LEU A 69 15.50 19.89 8.24
C LEU A 69 16.23 18.95 9.20
N LEU A 70 16.03 19.11 10.50
CA LEU A 70 16.60 18.23 11.51
C LEU A 70 16.14 16.78 11.33
N ALA A 71 14.87 16.53 11.02
CA ALA A 71 14.35 15.19 10.75
C ALA A 71 15.04 14.55 9.53
N VAL A 72 15.32 15.33 8.49
CA VAL A 72 16.08 14.87 7.33
C VAL A 72 17.54 14.55 7.70
N LEU A 73 18.19 15.39 8.49
CA LEU A 73 19.57 15.15 8.95
C LEU A 73 19.66 13.89 9.80
N VAL A 74 18.74 13.71 10.76
CA VAL A 74 18.63 12.50 11.60
C VAL A 74 18.41 11.25 10.73
N GLU A 75 17.52 11.33 9.75
CA GLU A 75 17.31 10.21 8.81
C GLU A 75 18.60 9.85 8.06
N ARG A 76 19.35 10.86 7.63
CA ARG A 76 20.63 10.65 6.92
C ARG A 76 21.69 10.06 7.85
N GLY A 77 21.75 10.51 9.09
CA GLY A 77 22.61 9.93 10.10
C GLY A 77 22.32 8.45 10.34
N LEU A 78 21.05 8.09 10.44
CA LEU A 78 20.64 6.68 10.54
C LEU A 78 21.06 5.86 9.32
N VAL A 79 20.94 6.39 8.10
CA VAL A 79 21.44 5.70 6.90
C VAL A 79 22.93 5.40 7.02
N VAL A 80 23.75 6.38 7.42
CA VAL A 80 25.20 6.20 7.63
C VAL A 80 25.45 5.14 8.69
N ALA A 81 24.76 5.22 9.83
CA ALA A 81 24.91 4.24 10.90
C ALA A 81 24.58 2.80 10.43
N PHE A 82 23.50 2.61 9.69
CA PHE A 82 23.19 1.30 9.12
C PHE A 82 24.19 0.84 8.04
N GLU A 83 24.78 1.76 7.29
CA GLU A 83 25.87 1.46 6.35
C GLU A 83 27.14 0.95 7.05
N GLU A 84 27.36 1.30 8.29
CA GLU A 84 28.48 0.80 9.12
C GLU A 84 28.26 -0.60 9.66
N MET A 85 27.00 -1.04 9.80
CA MET A 85 26.64 -2.37 10.29
C MET A 85 26.89 -3.44 9.22
N SER A 86 28.01 -4.17 9.33
CA SER A 86 28.48 -5.14 8.30
C SER A 86 27.52 -6.31 8.05
N ASP A 87 26.66 -6.67 9.04
CA ASP A 87 25.69 -7.76 8.95
C ASP A 87 24.37 -7.34 8.28
N TYR A 88 24.26 -6.07 7.82
CA TYR A 88 23.09 -5.56 7.12
C TYR A 88 23.37 -5.22 5.65
N PHE A 89 22.31 -5.25 4.86
CA PHE A 89 22.29 -4.73 3.49
C PHE A 89 20.99 -3.98 3.25
N ASN A 90 21.01 -3.01 2.37
CA ASN A 90 19.77 -2.33 1.95
C ASN A 90 19.30 -2.83 0.57
N LEU A 91 18.06 -2.49 0.23
CA LEU A 91 17.53 -2.68 -1.11
C LEU A 91 17.68 -1.38 -1.89
N SER A 92 18.16 -1.46 -3.13
CA SER A 92 18.43 -0.29 -3.99
C SER A 92 17.23 0.66 -4.19
N THR A 93 16.03 0.22 -3.88
CA THR A 93 14.79 1.00 -4.01
C THR A 93 14.48 1.87 -2.80
N SER A 94 15.21 1.72 -1.68
CA SER A 94 14.96 2.51 -0.48
C SER A 94 16.15 2.50 0.49
N THR A 95 16.56 3.66 0.92
CA THR A 95 17.59 3.82 1.98
C THR A 95 17.04 3.57 3.39
N ARG A 96 15.73 3.42 3.55
CA ARG A 96 15.06 3.24 4.85
C ARG A 96 14.86 1.77 5.25
N TYR A 97 15.14 0.80 4.38
CA TYR A 97 14.92 -0.62 4.63
C TYR A 97 16.22 -1.41 4.62
N TRP A 98 16.56 -1.98 5.76
CA TRP A 98 17.81 -2.71 5.99
C TRP A 98 17.50 -4.15 6.39
N CYS A 99 18.07 -5.09 5.69
CA CYS A 99 17.87 -6.52 5.92
C CYS A 99 19.12 -7.12 6.53
N ARG A 100 18.96 -7.95 7.55
CA ARG A 100 20.05 -8.72 8.10
C ARG A 100 20.44 -9.84 7.14
N ARG A 101 21.74 -10.05 6.92
CA ARG A 101 22.24 -11.08 5.98
C ARG A 101 21.92 -12.49 6.44
N LYS A 102 21.94 -12.74 7.75
CA LYS A 102 21.65 -14.05 8.35
C LYS A 102 20.15 -14.25 8.49
N PRO A 103 19.59 -15.34 7.92
CA PRO A 103 18.18 -15.66 8.09
C PRO A 103 17.89 -16.07 9.55
N VAL A 104 16.68 -15.76 10.02
CA VAL A 104 16.18 -16.25 11.32
C VAL A 104 15.51 -17.60 11.20
N ARG A 105 15.00 -17.93 10.00
CA ARG A 105 14.37 -19.20 9.67
C ARG A 105 14.54 -19.54 8.20
N THR A 106 14.58 -20.85 7.94
CA THR A 106 14.49 -21.41 6.60
C THR A 106 13.45 -22.53 6.61
N ALA A 107 12.51 -22.51 5.68
CA ALA A 107 11.53 -23.56 5.49
C ALA A 107 11.12 -23.63 4.01
N ASP A 108 10.92 -24.84 3.48
CA ASP A 108 10.52 -25.11 2.08
C ASP A 108 11.42 -24.40 1.05
N GLY A 109 12.72 -24.28 1.30
CA GLY A 109 13.69 -23.60 0.45
C GLY A 109 13.56 -22.07 0.44
N ILE A 110 12.84 -21.49 1.43
CA ILE A 110 12.64 -20.05 1.59
C ILE A 110 13.31 -19.59 2.88
N GLU A 111 14.20 -18.61 2.77
CA GLU A 111 14.81 -17.90 3.88
C GLU A 111 13.96 -16.71 4.31
N MET A 112 13.77 -16.57 5.63
CA MET A 112 13.17 -15.41 6.27
C MET A 112 14.26 -14.53 6.88
N LEU A 113 14.48 -13.36 6.29
CA LEU A 113 15.48 -12.39 6.71
C LEU A 113 14.82 -11.30 7.54
N PRO A 114 15.31 -10.99 8.76
CA PRO A 114 14.84 -9.84 9.51
C PRO A 114 15.10 -8.56 8.72
N ARG A 115 14.09 -7.70 8.67
CA ARG A 115 14.17 -6.39 8.03
C ARG A 115 13.80 -5.32 9.04
N THR A 116 14.71 -4.40 9.28
CA THR A 116 14.51 -3.19 10.06
C THR A 116 14.26 -2.02 9.11
N SER A 117 13.39 -1.15 9.50
CA SER A 117 13.13 0.12 8.81
C SER A 117 12.98 1.23 9.82
N PHE A 118 13.22 2.47 9.39
CA PHE A 118 13.10 3.63 10.27
C PHE A 118 12.33 4.76 9.61
N ALA A 119 11.78 5.63 10.44
CA ALA A 119 11.19 6.90 10.07
C ALA A 119 11.55 7.94 11.12
N THR A 120 11.61 9.18 10.68
CA THR A 120 11.77 10.36 11.54
C THR A 120 10.47 11.16 11.56
N LEU A 121 10.13 11.71 12.71
CA LEU A 121 8.93 12.51 12.90
C LEU A 121 9.32 13.77 13.67
N PRO A 122 9.13 14.98 13.12
CA PRO A 122 9.23 16.21 13.88
C PRO A 122 8.23 16.20 15.04
N VAL A 123 8.68 16.62 16.22
CA VAL A 123 7.86 16.71 17.44
C VAL A 123 8.11 18.07 18.06
N ALA A 124 7.11 18.95 18.03
CA ALA A 124 7.23 20.31 18.57
C ALA A 124 7.63 20.28 20.06
N GLY A 125 8.60 21.11 20.44
CA GLY A 125 9.14 21.18 21.79
C GLY A 125 10.03 20.01 22.24
N ALA A 126 10.06 18.89 21.48
CA ALA A 126 10.85 17.71 21.82
C ALA A 126 11.95 17.36 20.79
N GLY A 127 11.91 18.00 19.61
CA GLY A 127 12.89 17.76 18.54
C GLY A 127 12.43 16.73 17.52
N VAL A 128 13.18 15.63 17.30
CA VAL A 128 12.86 14.62 16.30
C VAL A 128 12.69 13.24 16.93
N GLY A 129 11.51 12.68 16.78
CA GLY A 129 11.25 11.29 17.11
C GLY A 129 11.83 10.32 16.06
N ILE A 130 12.50 9.27 16.52
CA ILE A 130 12.98 8.16 15.68
C ILE A 130 12.09 6.95 15.93
N ALA A 131 11.46 6.45 14.86
CA ALA A 131 10.67 5.22 14.90
C ALA A 131 11.41 4.10 14.19
N LEU A 132 11.57 2.96 14.86
CA LEU A 132 12.10 1.73 14.29
C LEU A 132 10.96 0.73 14.10
N ASP A 133 10.87 0.10 12.93
CA ASP A 133 9.90 -0.92 12.63
C ASP A 133 10.55 -2.19 12.08
N PHE A 134 9.89 -3.32 12.32
CA PHE A 134 10.40 -4.64 12.02
C PHE A 134 9.43 -5.42 11.14
N SER A 135 10.01 -6.11 10.18
CA SER A 135 9.30 -6.94 9.22
C SER A 135 10.25 -8.01 8.69
N HIS A 136 9.84 -8.72 7.65
CA HIS A 136 10.68 -9.77 7.06
C HIS A 136 10.76 -9.61 5.55
N LEU A 137 11.93 -9.95 5.00
CA LEU A 137 12.15 -10.17 3.58
C LEU A 137 12.25 -11.68 3.36
N PHE A 138 11.56 -12.18 2.35
CA PHE A 138 11.62 -13.60 1.97
C PHE A 138 12.35 -13.74 0.65
N ARG A 139 13.30 -14.67 0.61
CA ARG A 139 14.02 -15.03 -0.61
C ARG A 139 14.24 -16.54 -0.67
N THR A 140 14.60 -17.06 -1.84
CA THR A 140 15.03 -18.46 -1.96
C THR A 140 16.35 -18.70 -1.21
N GLU A 141 16.45 -19.85 -0.57
CA GLU A 141 17.67 -20.34 0.05
C GLU A 141 18.75 -20.56 -1.02
N ARG A 142 18.36 -21.19 -2.11
CA ARG A 142 19.25 -21.45 -3.26
C ARG A 142 19.32 -20.22 -4.16
N ALA A 143 20.52 -19.93 -4.69
CA ALA A 143 20.71 -18.96 -5.75
C ALA A 143 20.31 -19.57 -7.11
N LEU A 144 20.21 -18.75 -8.16
CA LEU A 144 19.71 -19.21 -9.44
C LEU A 144 20.64 -20.20 -10.15
N ASP A 145 21.92 -20.22 -9.84
CA ASP A 145 22.88 -21.23 -10.33
C ASP A 145 22.45 -22.67 -10.01
N PHE A 146 21.80 -22.88 -8.85
CA PHE A 146 21.23 -24.18 -8.50
C PHE A 146 20.17 -24.65 -9.51
N TYR A 147 19.34 -23.73 -9.99
CA TYR A 147 18.22 -24.07 -10.92
C TYR A 147 18.68 -24.18 -12.37
N PHE A 148 19.72 -23.45 -12.75
CA PHE A 148 20.21 -23.34 -14.14
C PHE A 148 21.64 -23.87 -14.32
N ALA A 149 22.09 -24.77 -13.45
CA ALA A 149 23.43 -25.36 -13.56
C ALA A 149 23.63 -26.05 -14.92
N PRO A 150 24.74 -25.84 -15.61
CA PRO A 150 25.07 -26.58 -16.85
C PRO A 150 25.36 -28.04 -16.53
N GLY A 151 25.11 -28.92 -17.51
CA GLY A 151 25.44 -30.34 -17.39
C GLY A 151 24.44 -31.19 -16.58
N LEU A 152 23.29 -30.64 -16.14
CA LEU A 152 22.25 -31.42 -15.52
C LEU A 152 21.62 -32.41 -16.50
N ILE A 153 21.37 -33.65 -16.04
CA ILE A 153 20.55 -34.61 -16.77
C ILE A 153 19.12 -34.08 -16.92
N GLN A 154 18.43 -34.49 -18.00
CA GLN A 154 17.14 -33.90 -18.37
C GLN A 154 16.08 -33.96 -17.27
N ASP A 155 15.98 -35.05 -16.53
CA ASP A 155 14.99 -35.22 -15.45
C ASP A 155 15.25 -34.27 -14.28
N GLU A 156 16.53 -34.12 -13.88
CA GLU A 156 16.94 -33.23 -12.84
C GLU A 156 16.73 -31.76 -13.26
N ARG A 157 17.07 -31.41 -14.51
CA ARG A 157 16.78 -30.09 -15.06
C ARG A 157 15.30 -29.77 -14.99
N THR A 158 14.44 -30.66 -15.49
CA THR A 158 12.99 -30.49 -15.50
C THR A 158 12.43 -30.35 -14.07
N ARG A 159 12.97 -31.09 -13.11
CA ARG A 159 12.58 -30.98 -11.70
C ARG A 159 12.92 -29.60 -11.12
N ARG A 160 14.13 -29.10 -11.35
CA ARG A 160 14.62 -27.80 -10.85
C ARG A 160 13.90 -26.62 -11.50
N GLU A 161 13.64 -26.70 -12.81
CA GLU A 161 12.85 -25.71 -13.54
C GLU A 161 11.40 -25.63 -13.01
N ARG A 162 10.75 -26.77 -12.74
CA ARG A 162 9.41 -26.79 -12.12
C ARG A 162 9.42 -26.19 -10.71
N GLU A 163 10.45 -26.46 -9.95
CA GLU A 163 10.60 -25.84 -8.61
C GLU A 163 10.80 -24.33 -8.73
N PHE A 164 11.65 -23.86 -9.63
CA PHE A 164 11.86 -22.45 -9.91
C PHE A 164 10.55 -21.76 -10.34
N ASP A 165 9.80 -22.34 -11.28
CA ASP A 165 8.53 -21.78 -11.74
C ASP A 165 7.48 -21.75 -10.62
N ARG A 166 7.45 -22.75 -9.77
CA ARG A 166 6.60 -22.77 -8.57
C ARG A 166 6.92 -21.59 -7.63
N LEU A 167 8.20 -21.35 -7.36
CA LEU A 167 8.66 -20.27 -6.52
C LEU A 167 8.48 -18.90 -7.19
N ARG A 168 8.77 -18.81 -8.49
CA ARG A 168 8.56 -17.62 -9.32
C ARG A 168 7.09 -17.22 -9.40
N GLY A 169 6.17 -18.17 -9.44
CA GLY A 169 4.73 -17.90 -9.36
C GLY A 169 4.29 -17.20 -8.07
N ARG A 170 5.14 -17.23 -7.02
CA ARG A 170 4.94 -16.55 -5.74
C ARG A 170 5.69 -15.21 -5.64
N ALA A 171 6.46 -14.81 -6.66
CA ALA A 171 7.25 -13.58 -6.63
C ALA A 171 6.41 -12.35 -6.95
N ASP A 172 6.81 -11.20 -6.36
CA ASP A 172 6.19 -9.89 -6.65
C ASP A 172 6.58 -9.40 -8.05
N ARG A 173 5.68 -9.57 -8.98
CA ARG A 173 5.89 -9.11 -10.36
C ARG A 173 5.96 -7.59 -10.50
N ARG A 174 5.52 -6.82 -9.50
CA ARG A 174 5.48 -5.35 -9.55
C ARG A 174 6.76 -4.67 -9.10
N LYS A 175 7.55 -5.32 -8.22
CA LYS A 175 8.71 -4.68 -7.56
C LYS A 175 10.07 -5.33 -7.85
N GLY A 176 10.13 -6.19 -8.86
CA GLY A 176 11.32 -6.98 -9.11
C GLY A 176 11.24 -8.37 -8.46
N THR A 177 11.40 -9.40 -9.28
CA THR A 177 11.29 -10.80 -8.85
C THR A 177 12.58 -11.36 -8.30
N LEU A 178 13.69 -10.67 -8.54
CA LEU A 178 15.04 -11.11 -8.17
C LEU A 178 15.77 -10.09 -7.30
N LEU A 179 16.62 -10.59 -6.43
CA LEU A 179 17.60 -9.83 -5.67
C LEU A 179 18.98 -10.12 -6.24
N TYR A 180 19.66 -9.10 -6.74
CA TYR A 180 21.02 -9.15 -7.26
C TYR A 180 22.01 -8.67 -6.20
N ASP A 181 22.90 -9.57 -5.75
CA ASP A 181 24.00 -9.25 -4.85
C ASP A 181 25.23 -8.87 -5.67
N SER A 182 25.49 -7.58 -5.79
CA SER A 182 26.67 -7.04 -6.46
C SER A 182 27.94 -7.07 -5.60
N GLY A 183 27.93 -7.73 -4.44
CA GLY A 183 29.00 -7.69 -3.44
C GLY A 183 29.09 -6.37 -2.69
N SER A 184 28.21 -5.42 -2.97
CA SER A 184 28.05 -4.18 -2.22
C SER A 184 27.12 -4.39 -1.03
N ARG A 185 26.98 -3.37 -0.18
CA ARG A 185 25.98 -3.39 0.90
C ARG A 185 24.54 -3.16 0.40
N THR A 186 24.38 -2.90 -0.89
CA THR A 186 23.09 -2.66 -1.53
C THR A 186 22.76 -3.80 -2.49
N PHE A 187 21.63 -4.48 -2.27
CA PHE A 187 21.10 -5.46 -3.20
C PHE A 187 20.19 -4.77 -4.21
N SER A 188 20.46 -4.96 -5.48
CA SER A 188 19.62 -4.42 -6.54
C SER A 188 18.42 -5.35 -6.79
N GLN A 189 17.26 -4.75 -7.06
CA GLN A 189 16.08 -5.48 -7.50
C GLN A 189 16.07 -5.51 -9.03
N CYS A 190 15.76 -6.67 -9.61
CA CYS A 190 15.64 -6.84 -11.05
C CYS A 190 14.54 -7.85 -11.40
N TYR A 191 14.21 -7.94 -12.68
CA TYR A 191 13.23 -8.87 -13.22
C TYR A 191 13.93 -9.98 -14.00
N PHE A 192 13.49 -11.21 -13.80
CA PHE A 192 13.93 -12.33 -14.61
C PHE A 192 13.38 -12.21 -16.04
N SER A 193 14.24 -12.21 -17.01
CA SER A 193 13.89 -12.26 -18.44
C SER A 193 13.90 -13.69 -18.95
N HIS A 194 15.07 -14.29 -19.03
CA HIS A 194 15.22 -15.69 -19.42
C HIS A 194 16.52 -16.29 -18.83
N ASP A 195 16.61 -17.62 -18.81
CA ASP A 195 17.86 -18.33 -18.60
C ASP A 195 18.78 -18.16 -19.81
N GLY A 196 20.04 -18.22 -19.63
CA GLY A 196 21.02 -18.12 -20.71
C GLY A 196 21.11 -19.37 -21.61
N ARG A 197 20.16 -20.30 -21.56
CA ARG A 197 20.14 -21.56 -22.31
C ARG A 197 21.45 -22.36 -22.22
N GLY A 198 22.00 -22.49 -21.03
CA GLY A 198 23.26 -23.20 -20.78
C GLY A 198 24.53 -22.36 -21.06
N GLN A 199 24.40 -21.08 -21.32
CA GLN A 199 25.57 -20.19 -21.43
C GLN A 199 26.26 -20.02 -20.07
N THR A 200 27.59 -19.89 -20.10
CA THR A 200 28.40 -19.63 -18.93
C THR A 200 29.08 -18.26 -19.02
N CYS A 201 29.54 -17.75 -17.89
CA CYS A 201 30.17 -16.43 -17.81
C CYS A 201 31.38 -16.26 -18.69
N GLY A 202 32.14 -17.34 -18.96
CA GLY A 202 33.28 -17.34 -19.89
C GLY A 202 32.88 -17.28 -21.37
N LYS A 203 31.65 -17.68 -21.73
CA LYS A 203 31.15 -17.74 -23.11
C LYS A 203 30.31 -16.56 -23.53
N VAL A 204 29.88 -15.72 -22.59
CA VAL A 204 29.06 -14.53 -22.86
C VAL A 204 29.97 -13.32 -23.03
N GLY A 205 30.11 -12.84 -24.26
CA GLY A 205 30.91 -11.66 -24.62
C GLY A 205 31.11 -11.58 -26.16
N PRO A 206 31.77 -10.53 -26.62
CA PRO A 206 32.28 -9.37 -25.88
C PRO A 206 31.16 -8.45 -25.33
N LEU A 207 31.45 -7.78 -24.22
CA LEU A 207 30.49 -6.93 -23.51
C LEU A 207 31.06 -5.51 -23.34
N GLU A 208 30.18 -4.53 -23.29
CA GLU A 208 30.54 -3.15 -22.93
C GLU A 208 29.75 -2.69 -21.71
N PHE A 209 30.45 -2.29 -20.65
CA PHE A 209 29.88 -1.74 -19.44
C PHE A 209 30.61 -0.46 -19.02
N GLY A 210 29.87 0.63 -18.87
CA GLY A 210 30.45 1.92 -18.41
C GLY A 210 31.50 2.49 -19.36
N GLY A 211 31.39 2.22 -20.66
CA GLY A 211 32.37 2.66 -21.68
C GLY A 211 33.62 1.82 -21.76
N GLU A 212 33.73 0.73 -21.00
CA GLU A 212 34.84 -0.21 -21.07
C GLU A 212 34.39 -1.53 -21.75
N ARG A 213 35.29 -2.09 -22.58
CA ARG A 213 35.08 -3.37 -23.28
C ARG A 213 35.71 -4.53 -22.49
N TYR A 214 34.95 -5.61 -22.38
CA TYR A 214 35.34 -6.87 -21.72
C TYR A 214 35.21 -8.03 -22.70
N GLU A 215 36.13 -8.97 -22.65
CA GLU A 215 36.12 -10.14 -23.53
C GLU A 215 34.97 -11.09 -23.18
N SER A 216 34.65 -11.19 -21.90
CA SER A 216 33.54 -12.02 -21.41
C SER A 216 32.92 -11.43 -20.13
N LEU A 217 31.79 -11.97 -19.71
CA LEU A 217 31.17 -11.62 -18.43
C LEU A 217 32.08 -12.04 -17.26
N HIS A 218 32.85 -13.13 -17.37
CA HIS A 218 33.85 -13.53 -16.41
C HIS A 218 34.98 -12.47 -16.31
N ASP A 219 35.48 -11.97 -17.44
CA ASP A 219 36.48 -10.90 -17.48
C ASP A 219 36.00 -9.62 -16.76
N TYR A 220 34.74 -9.21 -16.99
CA TYR A 220 34.12 -8.11 -16.26
C TYR A 220 34.14 -8.33 -14.74
N TYR A 221 33.70 -9.51 -14.27
CA TYR A 221 33.68 -9.77 -12.83
C TYR A 221 35.06 -9.84 -12.24
N THR A 222 36.04 -10.40 -12.93
CA THR A 222 37.42 -10.51 -12.49
C THR A 222 38.08 -9.12 -12.34
N ARG A 223 37.88 -8.24 -13.31
CA ARG A 223 38.46 -6.88 -13.27
C ARG A 223 37.74 -5.94 -12.31
N LYS A 224 36.42 -5.94 -12.28
CA LYS A 224 35.63 -4.94 -11.55
C LYS A 224 35.01 -5.44 -10.26
N ARG A 225 34.89 -6.75 -10.07
CA ARG A 225 34.10 -7.37 -8.98
C ARG A 225 34.74 -8.66 -8.47
N SER A 226 36.07 -8.75 -8.41
CA SER A 226 36.83 -9.97 -8.05
C SER A 226 36.34 -10.63 -6.74
N ARG A 227 35.88 -9.84 -5.78
CA ARG A 227 35.30 -10.33 -4.51
C ARG A 227 34.10 -11.26 -4.66
N LEU A 228 33.45 -11.27 -5.81
CA LEU A 228 32.23 -12.10 -6.05
C LEU A 228 32.58 -13.53 -6.40
N ASN A 229 33.87 -13.85 -6.61
CA ASN A 229 34.34 -15.19 -6.98
C ASN A 229 33.53 -15.84 -8.11
N VAL A 230 33.18 -15.06 -9.14
CA VAL A 230 32.51 -15.57 -10.33
C VAL A 230 33.52 -16.31 -11.18
N THR A 231 33.17 -17.54 -11.57
CA THR A 231 34.01 -18.39 -12.44
C THR A 231 33.55 -18.36 -13.89
N ALA A 232 34.40 -18.79 -14.80
CA ALA A 232 34.04 -18.89 -16.22
C ALA A 232 32.88 -19.87 -16.49
N ASP A 233 32.73 -20.88 -15.62
CA ASP A 233 31.71 -21.93 -15.74
C ASP A 233 30.37 -21.59 -15.06
N ASP A 234 30.33 -20.48 -14.30
CA ASP A 234 29.07 -20.06 -13.66
C ASP A 234 27.98 -19.81 -14.72
N PRO A 235 26.75 -20.32 -14.52
CA PRO A 235 25.67 -20.13 -15.47
C PRO A 235 25.21 -18.65 -15.51
N VAL A 236 24.75 -18.23 -16.68
CA VAL A 236 24.27 -16.86 -16.92
C VAL A 236 22.76 -16.81 -16.97
N VAL A 237 22.20 -15.77 -16.39
CA VAL A 237 20.77 -15.41 -16.45
C VAL A 237 20.64 -13.98 -16.97
N TYR A 238 19.68 -13.74 -17.83
CA TYR A 238 19.38 -12.40 -18.33
C TYR A 238 18.30 -11.74 -17.47
N VAL A 239 18.57 -10.50 -17.08
CA VAL A 239 17.69 -9.73 -16.19
C VAL A 239 17.48 -8.31 -16.70
N SER A 240 16.33 -7.72 -16.38
CA SER A 240 16.04 -6.30 -16.61
C SER A 240 16.09 -5.53 -15.30
N PHE A 241 16.85 -4.44 -15.25
CA PHE A 241 16.89 -3.56 -14.10
C PHE A 241 15.89 -2.40 -14.26
N PRO A 242 15.18 -1.99 -13.18
CA PRO A 242 14.30 -0.83 -13.22
C PRO A 242 15.05 0.42 -13.70
N GLY A 243 14.48 1.12 -14.69
CA GLY A 243 15.07 2.34 -15.25
C GLY A 243 16.22 2.14 -16.24
N MET A 244 16.66 0.91 -16.49
CA MET A 244 17.64 0.60 -17.53
C MET A 244 16.96 0.00 -18.77
N ARG A 245 17.48 0.35 -19.96
CA ARG A 245 17.00 -0.24 -21.21
C ARG A 245 17.68 -1.57 -21.47
N GLY A 246 16.91 -2.52 -21.97
CA GLY A 246 17.37 -3.83 -22.39
C GLY A 246 17.70 -4.80 -21.25
N GLU A 247 17.99 -6.03 -21.65
CA GLU A 247 18.36 -7.12 -20.77
C GLU A 247 19.87 -7.11 -20.52
N LYS A 248 20.28 -7.53 -19.33
CA LYS A 248 21.70 -7.61 -18.95
C LYS A 248 22.02 -9.03 -18.50
N PRO A 249 23.13 -9.60 -18.99
CA PRO A 249 23.62 -10.88 -18.51
C PRO A 249 24.20 -10.72 -17.10
N VAL A 250 23.87 -11.64 -16.20
CA VAL A 250 24.35 -11.68 -14.81
C VAL A 250 24.66 -13.11 -14.42
N ALA A 251 25.75 -13.32 -13.66
CA ALA A 251 26.07 -14.62 -13.10
C ALA A 251 24.94 -15.09 -12.16
N ALA A 252 24.37 -16.27 -12.43
CA ALA A 252 23.18 -16.79 -11.76
C ALA A 252 23.36 -16.94 -10.25
N LYS A 253 24.57 -17.26 -9.77
CA LYS A 253 24.88 -17.38 -8.33
C LYS A 253 24.71 -16.09 -7.54
N LEU A 254 24.71 -14.93 -8.19
CA LEU A 254 24.51 -13.63 -7.58
C LEU A 254 23.02 -13.25 -7.47
N LEU A 255 22.13 -14.11 -7.93
CA LEU A 255 20.69 -13.87 -8.01
C LEU A 255 19.90 -14.83 -7.11
N ARG A 256 18.94 -14.29 -6.36
CA ARG A 256 17.96 -15.07 -5.61
C ARG A 256 16.55 -14.56 -5.89
N LEU A 257 15.57 -15.47 -5.93
CA LEU A 257 14.17 -15.05 -6.04
C LEU A 257 13.74 -14.33 -4.78
N ARG A 258 13.11 -13.18 -4.95
CA ARG A 258 12.35 -12.52 -3.89
C ARG A 258 10.94 -13.13 -3.87
N VAL A 259 10.59 -13.75 -2.77
CA VAL A 259 9.30 -14.42 -2.60
C VAL A 259 8.34 -13.52 -1.87
N LEU A 260 7.17 -13.22 -2.45
CA LEU A 260 6.04 -12.69 -1.71
C LEU A 260 5.20 -13.86 -1.23
N LEU A 261 5.18 -14.03 0.07
CA LEU A 261 4.36 -15.05 0.66
C LEU A 261 2.95 -14.48 0.91
N ASP A 262 1.99 -15.05 0.19
CA ASP A 262 0.58 -14.92 0.56
C ASP A 262 0.42 -15.54 1.96
N PRO A 263 -0.12 -14.83 2.97
CA PRO A 263 -0.33 -15.38 4.30
C PRO A 263 -1.10 -16.69 4.32
N GLN A 264 -1.95 -16.93 3.31
CA GLN A 264 -2.71 -18.18 3.16
C GLN A 264 -1.89 -19.34 2.57
N ARG A 265 -0.82 -19.03 1.85
CA ARG A 265 0.05 -20.00 1.16
C ARG A 265 1.44 -20.12 1.78
N MET A 266 1.69 -19.36 2.85
CA MET A 266 2.94 -19.39 3.58
C MET A 266 3.07 -20.69 4.37
N PRO A 267 4.23 -21.35 4.37
CA PRO A 267 4.51 -22.45 5.29
C PRO A 267 4.17 -22.05 6.73
N ARG A 268 3.55 -22.96 7.48
CA ARG A 268 3.08 -22.68 8.84
C ARG A 268 4.21 -22.12 9.72
N ASP A 269 5.41 -22.67 9.58
CA ASP A 269 6.57 -22.29 10.37
C ASP A 269 7.09 -20.88 10.07
N LEU A 270 6.88 -20.37 8.86
CA LEU A 270 7.18 -18.98 8.51
C LEU A 270 6.06 -18.04 8.92
N ARG A 271 4.80 -18.48 8.84
CA ARG A 271 3.62 -17.64 9.09
C ARG A 271 3.52 -17.19 10.56
N THR A 272 3.84 -18.05 11.52
CA THR A 272 3.73 -17.74 12.95
C THR A 272 4.63 -16.59 13.40
N ASN A 273 5.69 -16.28 12.65
CA ASN A 273 6.68 -15.25 12.99
C ASN A 273 6.54 -13.96 12.17
N THR A 274 5.56 -13.86 11.27
CA THR A 274 5.39 -12.67 10.43
C THR A 274 4.61 -11.56 11.14
N THR A 275 3.84 -11.91 12.14
CA THR A 275 3.01 -10.99 12.90
C THR A 275 3.70 -10.67 14.23
N ILE A 276 4.16 -9.44 14.39
CA ILE A 276 4.92 -9.01 15.58
C ILE A 276 3.96 -8.25 16.51
N ALA A 277 3.82 -8.75 17.73
CA ALA A 277 3.01 -8.09 18.77
C ALA A 277 3.67 -6.79 19.26
N PRO A 278 2.92 -5.84 19.87
CA PRO A 278 3.46 -4.57 20.34
C PRO A 278 4.64 -4.72 21.30
N GLU A 279 4.55 -5.61 22.29
CA GLU A 279 5.63 -5.84 23.24
C GLU A 279 6.91 -6.31 22.56
N ARG A 280 6.81 -7.30 21.66
CA ARG A 280 7.99 -7.78 20.92
C ARG A 280 8.58 -6.70 20.00
N ARG A 281 7.76 -5.78 19.47
CA ARG A 281 8.27 -4.63 18.71
C ARG A 281 9.03 -3.65 19.60
N ARG A 282 8.51 -3.38 20.78
CA ARG A 282 9.16 -2.52 21.78
C ARG A 282 10.56 -3.06 22.11
N GLU A 283 10.64 -4.35 22.45
CA GLU A 283 11.92 -5.03 22.74
C GLU A 283 12.88 -4.95 21.53
N LEU A 284 12.42 -5.30 20.34
CA LEU A 284 13.23 -5.23 19.12
C LEU A 284 13.69 -3.81 18.81
N SER A 285 12.87 -2.78 19.11
CA SER A 285 13.26 -1.39 18.91
C SER A 285 14.39 -0.99 19.86
N GLN A 286 14.31 -1.41 21.10
CA GLN A 286 15.34 -1.18 22.11
C GLN A 286 16.63 -1.93 21.75
N GLU A 287 16.55 -3.24 21.50
CA GLU A 287 17.68 -4.08 21.06
C GLU A 287 18.40 -3.50 19.82
N MET A 288 17.60 -3.00 18.85
CA MET A 288 18.15 -2.41 17.63
C MET A 288 18.81 -1.07 17.90
N TRP A 289 18.15 -0.22 18.71
CA TRP A 289 18.69 1.09 19.06
C TRP A 289 20.04 1.00 19.80
N GLU A 290 20.20 0.02 20.67
CA GLU A 290 21.46 -0.26 21.36
C GLU A 290 22.59 -0.64 20.38
N ARG A 291 22.25 -1.31 19.26
CA ARG A 291 23.20 -1.75 18.23
C ARG A 291 23.55 -0.70 17.18
N VAL A 292 22.68 0.30 16.96
CA VAL A 292 22.93 1.36 15.97
C VAL A 292 24.11 2.22 16.41
N PRO A 293 25.16 2.36 15.57
CA PRO A 293 26.26 3.29 15.84
C PRO A 293 25.76 4.71 16.04
N LYS A 294 26.29 5.42 17.07
CA LYS A 294 25.76 6.73 17.50
C LYS A 294 26.75 7.88 17.30
N ASP A 295 27.92 7.61 16.73
CA ASP A 295 29.00 8.60 16.55
C ASP A 295 28.52 9.84 15.76
N TRP A 296 27.61 9.65 14.82
CA TRP A 296 27.00 10.73 14.05
C TRP A 296 26.18 11.71 14.91
N LEU A 297 25.66 11.28 16.08
CA LEU A 297 24.94 12.17 17.00
C LEU A 297 25.88 13.20 17.62
N ALA A 298 27.08 12.78 18.00
CA ALA A 298 28.10 13.68 18.52
C ALA A 298 28.52 14.73 17.48
N VAL A 299 28.69 14.31 16.23
CA VAL A 299 28.99 15.20 15.08
C VAL A 299 27.88 16.25 14.89
N ALA A 300 26.62 15.83 15.02
CA ALA A 300 25.47 16.71 14.87
C ALA A 300 25.16 17.54 16.15
N LYS A 301 25.94 17.36 17.24
CA LYS A 301 25.68 17.93 18.56
C LYS A 301 24.26 17.62 19.07
N LEU A 302 23.76 16.41 18.76
CA LEU A 302 22.43 15.94 19.15
C LEU A 302 22.51 15.06 20.40
N THR A 303 21.55 15.22 21.28
CA THR A 303 21.32 14.33 22.42
C THR A 303 20.09 13.46 22.14
N VAL A 304 20.11 12.23 22.64
CA VAL A 304 18.98 11.31 22.53
C VAL A 304 18.43 11.04 23.91
N SER A 305 17.11 11.07 24.03
CA SER A 305 16.43 10.64 25.25
C SER A 305 16.57 9.13 25.43
N ASP A 306 16.87 8.68 26.63
CA ASP A 306 16.95 7.27 27.00
C ASP A 306 15.56 6.61 27.09
N SER A 307 14.49 7.40 27.09
CA SER A 307 13.10 6.93 27.16
C SER A 307 12.39 7.03 25.80
N LEU A 308 11.43 6.13 25.57
CA LEU A 308 10.50 6.27 24.45
C LEU A 308 9.67 7.55 24.62
N TRP A 309 9.49 8.27 23.53
CA TRP A 309 8.64 9.46 23.54
C TRP A 309 7.20 9.08 23.90
N THR A 310 6.68 9.75 24.91
CA THR A 310 5.29 9.65 25.37
C THR A 310 4.62 11.01 25.18
N PRO A 311 3.58 11.10 24.34
CA PRO A 311 2.89 12.37 24.12
C PRO A 311 2.17 12.83 25.41
N ASP A 312 2.17 14.13 25.65
CA ASP A 312 1.40 14.74 26.72
C ASP A 312 -0.10 14.54 26.54
N VAL A 313 -0.89 14.77 27.58
CA VAL A 313 -2.35 14.63 27.52
C VAL A 313 -2.96 15.54 26.45
N SER A 314 -2.44 16.76 26.28
CA SER A 314 -2.87 17.73 25.26
C SER A 314 -2.50 17.30 23.82
N GLN A 315 -1.49 16.44 23.69
CA GLN A 315 -1.01 15.92 22.41
C GLN A 315 -1.66 14.61 21.99
N ARG A 316 -2.57 14.06 22.78
CA ARG A 316 -3.25 12.78 22.48
C ARG A 316 -4.75 12.90 22.66
N GLU A 317 -5.47 12.13 21.87
CA GLU A 317 -6.92 12.09 21.89
C GLU A 317 -7.39 10.71 21.44
N LEU A 318 -8.49 10.22 22.00
CA LEU A 318 -9.18 9.06 21.49
C LEU A 318 -10.43 9.53 20.73
N LEU A 319 -10.36 9.50 19.41
CA LEU A 319 -11.48 9.83 18.52
C LEU A 319 -12.54 8.73 18.64
N THR A 320 -13.77 9.14 18.88
CA THR A 320 -14.90 8.21 19.00
C THR A 320 -15.35 7.74 17.62
N PRO A 321 -15.55 6.43 17.38
CA PRO A 321 -16.17 5.95 16.15
C PRO A 321 -17.56 6.56 15.99
N PRO A 322 -17.95 7.01 14.77
CA PRO A 322 -19.25 7.61 14.52
C PRO A 322 -20.38 6.57 14.62
N ALA A 323 -21.59 7.03 14.86
CA ALA A 323 -22.77 6.24 14.64
C ALA A 323 -22.96 5.95 13.15
N LEU A 324 -23.51 4.78 12.82
CA LEU A 324 -23.67 4.29 11.45
C LEU A 324 -25.11 3.87 11.21
N SER A 325 -25.70 4.32 10.09
CA SER A 325 -27.02 3.88 9.62
C SER A 325 -26.90 2.84 8.51
N PHE A 326 -27.73 1.80 8.63
CA PHE A 326 -27.93 0.71 7.66
C PHE A 326 -29.35 0.78 7.09
N GLY A 327 -29.67 -0.09 6.16
CA GLY A 327 -31.00 -0.17 5.61
C GLY A 327 -32.09 -0.46 6.66
N ARG A 328 -33.34 -0.18 6.33
CA ARG A 328 -34.53 -0.40 7.17
C ARG A 328 -34.42 0.22 8.57
N GLY A 329 -33.77 1.38 8.67
CA GLY A 329 -33.64 2.12 9.94
C GLY A 329 -32.77 1.41 11.00
N GLN A 330 -31.91 0.48 10.60
CA GLN A 330 -30.98 -0.14 11.54
C GLN A 330 -29.78 0.79 11.81
N GLU A 331 -29.41 0.91 13.08
CA GLU A 331 -28.34 1.79 13.55
C GLU A 331 -27.31 1.04 14.39
N VAL A 332 -26.08 1.50 14.34
CA VAL A 332 -25.00 1.13 15.25
C VAL A 332 -24.49 2.41 15.93
N LYS A 333 -24.71 2.51 17.23
CA LYS A 333 -24.21 3.64 18.02
C LYS A 333 -22.71 3.51 18.30
N ALA A 334 -22.08 4.64 18.59
CA ALA A 334 -20.71 4.69 19.07
C ALA A 334 -20.50 3.76 20.29
N PRO A 335 -19.27 3.22 20.51
CA PRO A 335 -18.96 2.47 21.71
C PRO A 335 -19.25 3.28 22.99
N VAL A 336 -19.82 2.63 24.00
CA VAL A 336 -20.20 3.30 25.26
C VAL A 336 -19.00 3.64 26.15
N ASP A 337 -17.87 2.95 25.96
CA ASP A 337 -16.63 3.18 26.69
C ASP A 337 -15.39 2.93 25.81
N ALA A 338 -14.23 3.36 26.31
CA ALA A 338 -12.94 3.22 25.66
C ALA A 338 -12.26 1.88 25.99
N SER A 339 -12.96 0.78 25.87
CA SER A 339 -12.41 -0.55 26.11
C SER A 339 -12.27 -1.38 24.83
N PRO A 340 -11.28 -2.29 24.72
CA PRO A 340 -11.17 -3.21 23.59
C PRO A 340 -12.43 -4.04 23.36
N ARG A 341 -13.13 -4.40 24.45
CA ARG A 341 -14.37 -5.18 24.40
C ARG A 341 -15.54 -4.41 23.79
N ALA A 342 -15.68 -3.12 24.15
CA ALA A 342 -16.72 -2.26 23.58
C ALA A 342 -16.49 -2.04 22.08
N TYR A 343 -15.24 -1.83 21.66
CA TYR A 343 -14.88 -1.70 20.26
C TYR A 343 -15.06 -3.00 19.46
N GLU A 344 -14.68 -4.15 20.02
CA GLU A 344 -14.99 -5.46 19.41
C GLU A 344 -16.49 -5.66 19.25
N GLY A 345 -17.27 -5.30 20.26
CA GLY A 345 -18.74 -5.30 20.25
C GLY A 345 -19.30 -4.43 19.12
N TYR A 346 -18.82 -3.21 18.97
CA TYR A 346 -19.20 -2.27 17.92
C TYR A 346 -19.01 -2.87 16.51
N PHE A 347 -17.85 -3.49 16.23
CA PHE A 347 -17.60 -4.12 14.94
C PHE A 347 -18.44 -5.38 14.71
N LYS A 348 -18.71 -6.16 15.75
CA LYS A 348 -19.55 -7.36 15.65
C LYS A 348 -20.99 -7.03 15.32
N VAL A 349 -21.57 -6.04 16.01
CA VAL A 349 -22.95 -5.60 15.83
C VAL A 349 -23.18 -5.04 14.42
N ARG A 350 -22.19 -4.40 13.79
CA ARG A 350 -22.30 -3.88 12.42
C ARG A 350 -22.67 -4.97 11.40
N ARG A 351 -22.11 -6.17 11.53
CA ARG A 351 -22.48 -7.30 10.66
C ARG A 351 -23.92 -7.74 10.88
N GLU A 352 -24.36 -7.80 12.14
CA GLU A 352 -25.72 -8.17 12.50
C GLU A 352 -26.72 -7.17 11.92
N LYS A 353 -26.46 -5.86 12.08
CA LYS A 353 -27.29 -4.79 11.55
C LYS A 353 -27.37 -4.79 10.03
N LEU A 354 -26.24 -5.01 9.33
CA LEU A 354 -26.24 -5.15 7.87
C LEU A 354 -27.04 -6.37 7.41
N THR A 355 -26.93 -7.49 8.14
CA THR A 355 -27.69 -8.71 7.79
C THR A 355 -29.20 -8.51 7.95
N HIS A 356 -29.65 -7.80 9.00
CA HIS A 356 -31.09 -7.57 9.25
C HIS A 356 -31.66 -6.40 8.45
N GLY A 357 -30.89 -5.32 8.36
CA GLY A 357 -31.35 -4.08 7.68
C GLY A 357 -31.11 -4.09 6.18
N GLY A 358 -30.10 -4.81 5.74
CA GLY A 358 -29.60 -4.69 4.38
C GLY A 358 -28.73 -3.44 4.20
N VAL A 359 -28.36 -3.16 2.93
CA VAL A 359 -27.62 -1.96 2.55
C VAL A 359 -28.45 -0.70 2.79
N TYR A 360 -27.79 0.39 3.17
CA TYR A 360 -28.45 1.68 3.43
C TYR A 360 -29.17 2.22 2.19
N SER A 361 -28.49 2.21 1.05
CA SER A 361 -29.07 2.63 -0.22
C SER A 361 -28.63 1.72 -1.36
N TYR A 362 -29.50 1.60 -2.35
CA TYR A 362 -29.27 0.85 -3.56
C TYR A 362 -29.71 1.67 -4.77
N ASP A 363 -28.85 1.80 -5.76
CA ASP A 363 -29.16 2.53 -6.99
C ASP A 363 -30.25 1.79 -7.77
N GLU A 364 -31.37 2.44 -8.03
CA GLU A 364 -32.49 1.85 -8.74
C GLU A 364 -32.18 1.53 -10.21
N GLU A 365 -31.24 2.26 -10.80
CA GLU A 365 -30.79 2.05 -12.17
C GLU A 365 -29.84 0.84 -12.29
N ALA A 366 -29.28 0.35 -11.19
CA ALA A 366 -28.34 -0.77 -11.20
C ALA A 366 -28.93 -2.12 -11.68
N GLY A 367 -30.22 -2.14 -12.02
CA GLY A 367 -30.90 -3.30 -12.57
C GLY A 367 -31.30 -4.35 -11.51
N ARG A 368 -32.24 -5.20 -11.85
CA ARG A 368 -32.72 -6.30 -10.99
C ARG A 368 -32.09 -7.65 -11.35
N GLU A 369 -31.22 -7.69 -12.35
CA GLU A 369 -30.57 -8.92 -12.80
C GLU A 369 -29.13 -9.01 -12.26
N LEU A 370 -28.81 -10.20 -11.73
CA LEU A 370 -27.48 -10.61 -11.37
C LEU A 370 -27.03 -11.73 -12.30
N ILE A 371 -26.05 -11.48 -13.14
CA ILE A 371 -25.49 -12.51 -14.02
C ILE A 371 -24.43 -13.31 -13.28
N LEU A 372 -24.60 -14.62 -13.26
CA LEU A 372 -23.64 -15.56 -12.67
C LEU A 372 -23.02 -16.40 -13.77
N VAL A 373 -21.74 -16.16 -14.07
CA VAL A 373 -20.98 -16.99 -15.00
C VAL A 373 -20.31 -18.10 -14.21
N THR A 374 -20.73 -19.34 -14.45
CA THR A 374 -20.24 -20.53 -13.74
C THR A 374 -19.52 -21.47 -14.69
N PRO A 375 -18.53 -22.24 -14.22
CA PRO A 375 -17.93 -23.30 -15.03
C PRO A 375 -18.96 -24.36 -15.45
N PRO A 376 -18.74 -25.06 -16.56
CA PRO A 376 -19.54 -26.22 -16.92
C PRO A 376 -19.40 -27.33 -15.86
N GLU A 377 -20.36 -28.25 -15.86
CA GLU A 377 -20.34 -29.37 -14.93
C GLU A 377 -19.09 -30.24 -15.12
N SER A 378 -18.49 -30.59 -14.02
CA SER A 378 -17.30 -31.43 -13.98
C SER A 378 -17.26 -32.22 -12.65
N ARG A 379 -16.29 -33.12 -12.50
CA ARG A 379 -16.08 -33.86 -11.25
C ARG A 379 -15.89 -32.93 -10.05
N CYS A 380 -15.27 -31.79 -10.24
CA CYS A 380 -15.03 -30.81 -9.16
C CYS A 380 -16.15 -29.77 -9.04
N TRP A 381 -16.88 -29.46 -10.11
CA TRP A 381 -18.01 -28.53 -10.15
C TRP A 381 -19.30 -29.28 -10.53
N SER A 382 -19.89 -29.97 -9.55
CA SER A 382 -21.10 -30.74 -9.76
C SER A 382 -22.35 -29.87 -9.88
N GLY A 383 -23.40 -30.37 -10.55
CA GLY A 383 -24.69 -29.68 -10.61
C GLY A 383 -25.27 -29.38 -9.25
N ALA A 384 -25.06 -30.25 -8.25
CA ALA A 384 -25.49 -29.99 -6.87
C ALA A 384 -24.75 -28.81 -6.22
N LEU A 385 -23.42 -28.69 -6.44
CA LEU A 385 -22.65 -27.54 -6.01
C LEU A 385 -23.13 -26.27 -6.69
N GLN A 386 -23.27 -26.30 -8.02
CA GLN A 386 -23.73 -25.14 -8.79
C GLN A 386 -25.09 -24.65 -8.31
N LYS A 387 -26.06 -25.56 -8.13
CA LYS A 387 -27.40 -25.24 -7.64
C LYS A 387 -27.33 -24.58 -6.24
N SER A 388 -26.66 -25.22 -5.28
CA SER A 388 -26.52 -24.69 -3.93
C SER A 388 -25.82 -23.33 -3.92
N PHE A 389 -24.75 -23.17 -4.71
CA PHE A 389 -24.04 -21.89 -4.81
C PHE A 389 -24.92 -20.78 -5.36
N VAL A 390 -25.63 -21.03 -6.46
CA VAL A 390 -26.52 -20.03 -7.10
C VAL A 390 -27.64 -19.63 -6.16
N GLU A 391 -28.36 -20.62 -5.58
CA GLU A 391 -29.48 -20.36 -4.66
C GLU A 391 -29.04 -19.59 -3.41
N ASP A 392 -28.02 -20.07 -2.72
CA ASP A 392 -27.54 -19.48 -1.47
C ASP A 392 -26.93 -18.08 -1.73
N PHE A 393 -26.17 -17.90 -2.83
CA PHE A 393 -25.55 -16.61 -3.16
C PHE A 393 -26.58 -15.55 -3.57
N VAL A 394 -27.56 -15.91 -4.42
CA VAL A 394 -28.61 -14.99 -4.84
C VAL A 394 -29.49 -14.60 -3.65
N ALA A 395 -29.83 -15.55 -2.79
CA ALA A 395 -30.55 -15.28 -1.56
C ALA A 395 -29.78 -14.31 -0.65
N GLN A 396 -28.45 -14.50 -0.51
CA GLN A 396 -27.58 -13.61 0.27
C GLN A 396 -27.53 -12.19 -0.31
N VAL A 397 -27.33 -12.05 -1.64
CA VAL A 397 -27.30 -10.73 -2.30
C VAL A 397 -28.66 -10.04 -2.22
N SER A 398 -29.75 -10.76 -2.50
CA SER A 398 -31.13 -10.25 -2.44
C SER A 398 -31.51 -9.81 -1.02
N GLY A 399 -31.12 -10.60 -0.01
CA GLY A 399 -31.36 -10.26 1.40
C GLY A 399 -30.65 -8.97 1.83
N LEU A 400 -29.38 -8.82 1.43
CA LEU A 400 -28.62 -7.60 1.70
C LEU A 400 -29.09 -6.40 0.88
N ALA A 401 -29.49 -6.60 -0.39
CA ALA A 401 -30.08 -5.55 -1.23
C ALA A 401 -31.48 -5.14 -0.79
N ALA A 402 -32.11 -5.90 0.10
CA ALA A 402 -33.53 -5.77 0.48
C ALA A 402 -34.49 -5.81 -0.74
N ARG A 403 -34.10 -6.55 -1.79
CA ARG A 403 -34.82 -6.67 -3.07
C ARG A 403 -34.68 -8.08 -3.64
N ASN A 404 -35.68 -8.53 -4.36
CA ASN A 404 -35.63 -9.78 -5.12
C ASN A 404 -34.80 -9.56 -6.40
N LEU A 405 -33.59 -10.13 -6.45
CA LEU A 405 -32.77 -10.13 -7.64
C LEU A 405 -33.04 -11.41 -8.45
N ARG A 406 -33.15 -11.25 -9.76
CA ARG A 406 -33.23 -12.37 -10.70
C ARG A 406 -31.83 -12.83 -11.07
N ALA A 407 -31.52 -14.11 -10.84
CA ALA A 407 -30.26 -14.69 -11.30
C ALA A 407 -30.40 -15.16 -12.76
N VAL A 408 -29.44 -14.78 -13.58
CA VAL A 408 -29.24 -15.32 -14.91
C VAL A 408 -27.94 -16.10 -14.89
N VAL A 409 -28.03 -17.43 -15.01
CA VAL A 409 -26.84 -18.30 -14.99
C VAL A 409 -26.35 -18.51 -16.39
N ILE A 410 -25.09 -18.17 -16.65
CA ILE A 410 -24.36 -18.42 -17.90
C ILE A 410 -23.32 -19.50 -17.62
N ARG A 411 -23.22 -20.50 -18.49
CA ARG A 411 -22.16 -21.50 -18.43
C ARG A 411 -21.06 -21.11 -19.39
N GLY A 412 -19.86 -20.91 -18.90
CA GLY A 412 -18.70 -20.59 -19.73
C GLY A 412 -17.40 -20.95 -19.01
N GLU A 413 -16.48 -21.58 -19.71
CA GLU A 413 -15.14 -21.92 -19.22
C GLU A 413 -14.07 -21.12 -19.97
N GLN A 414 -14.29 -20.89 -21.26
CA GLN A 414 -13.36 -20.14 -22.09
C GLN A 414 -13.69 -18.65 -22.10
N THR A 415 -12.65 -17.83 -22.10
CA THR A 415 -12.78 -16.37 -22.10
C THR A 415 -13.62 -15.87 -23.27
N ASP A 416 -13.40 -16.41 -24.46
CA ASP A 416 -14.07 -15.96 -25.69
C ASP A 416 -15.56 -16.28 -25.67
N ASP A 417 -15.96 -17.46 -25.19
CA ASP A 417 -17.37 -17.83 -25.01
C ASP A 417 -18.10 -16.88 -24.05
N ILE A 418 -17.45 -16.52 -22.95
CA ILE A 418 -18.00 -15.61 -21.95
C ILE A 418 -18.16 -14.20 -22.53
N VAL A 419 -17.16 -13.74 -23.27
CA VAL A 419 -17.18 -12.44 -23.95
C VAL A 419 -18.34 -12.37 -24.94
N GLU A 420 -18.48 -13.39 -25.81
CA GLU A 420 -19.55 -13.44 -26.83
C GLU A 420 -20.94 -13.42 -26.18
N GLN A 421 -21.16 -14.26 -25.16
CA GLN A 421 -22.46 -14.33 -24.46
C GLN A 421 -22.81 -13.04 -23.72
N LEU A 422 -21.83 -12.31 -23.18
CA LEU A 422 -22.08 -11.05 -22.46
C LEU A 422 -22.17 -9.85 -23.41
N ARG A 423 -21.43 -9.83 -24.54
CA ARG A 423 -21.54 -8.75 -25.55
C ARG A 423 -22.93 -8.64 -26.15
N GLY A 424 -23.65 -9.73 -26.25
CA GLY A 424 -25.03 -9.76 -26.73
C GLY A 424 -26.09 -9.25 -25.76
N ARG A 425 -25.67 -8.76 -24.56
CA ARG A 425 -26.55 -8.28 -23.50
C ARG A 425 -26.29 -6.82 -23.15
N ILE A 426 -27.26 -6.21 -22.51
CA ILE A 426 -27.10 -4.85 -21.93
C ILE A 426 -26.03 -4.93 -20.82
N PRO A 427 -25.02 -4.07 -20.84
CA PRO A 427 -24.01 -4.03 -19.80
C PRO A 427 -24.60 -3.88 -18.39
N GLY A 428 -24.12 -4.67 -17.47
CA GLY A 428 -24.63 -4.73 -16.10
C GLY A 428 -23.59 -5.32 -15.13
N ASN A 429 -24.08 -6.04 -14.14
CA ASN A 429 -23.23 -6.62 -13.09
C ASN A 429 -23.15 -8.14 -13.27
N ALA A 430 -21.93 -8.66 -13.31
CA ALA A 430 -21.69 -10.09 -13.43
C ALA A 430 -20.66 -10.61 -12.43
N VAL A 431 -20.96 -11.76 -11.84
CA VAL A 431 -20.02 -12.53 -11.03
C VAL A 431 -19.48 -13.67 -11.88
N VAL A 432 -18.16 -13.74 -11.99
CA VAL A 432 -17.49 -14.75 -12.81
C VAL A 432 -16.70 -15.69 -11.90
N VAL A 433 -17.03 -16.99 -11.97
CA VAL A 433 -16.35 -18.03 -11.17
C VAL A 433 -15.20 -18.60 -12.00
N PHE A 434 -13.96 -18.31 -11.58
CA PHE A 434 -12.74 -18.78 -12.23
C PHE A 434 -11.84 -19.59 -11.32
N ASP A 435 -10.98 -20.44 -11.89
CA ASP A 435 -9.86 -21.04 -11.18
C ASP A 435 -8.80 -19.96 -10.82
N ASP A 436 -8.04 -20.20 -9.75
CA ASP A 436 -6.92 -19.34 -9.34
C ASP A 436 -5.81 -19.22 -10.39
N ARG A 437 -5.66 -20.24 -11.26
CA ARG A 437 -4.67 -20.29 -12.32
C ARG A 437 -5.00 -19.38 -13.50
N GLU A 438 -6.25 -18.95 -13.61
CA GLU A 438 -6.77 -18.20 -14.77
C GLU A 438 -6.86 -16.68 -14.52
N ARG A 439 -5.95 -16.13 -13.71
CA ARG A 439 -5.90 -14.67 -13.49
C ARG A 439 -5.73 -13.89 -14.80
N ALA A 440 -4.98 -14.45 -15.76
CA ALA A 440 -4.77 -13.82 -17.06
C ALA A 440 -6.08 -13.76 -17.86
N ALA A 441 -6.86 -14.85 -17.87
CA ALA A 441 -8.15 -14.92 -18.54
C ALA A 441 -9.17 -13.91 -17.96
N TYR A 442 -9.28 -13.81 -16.62
CA TYR A 442 -10.12 -12.79 -15.99
C TYR A 442 -9.71 -11.36 -16.37
N SER A 443 -8.43 -11.17 -16.59
CA SER A 443 -7.89 -9.88 -17.01
C SER A 443 -8.30 -9.50 -18.42
N VAL A 444 -8.32 -10.47 -19.33
CA VAL A 444 -8.82 -10.30 -20.70
C VAL A 444 -10.31 -9.98 -20.66
N LEU A 445 -11.08 -10.75 -19.88
CA LEU A 445 -12.52 -10.46 -19.71
C LEU A 445 -12.79 -9.03 -19.23
N SER A 446 -12.05 -8.56 -18.23
CA SER A 446 -12.23 -7.19 -17.71
C SER A 446 -11.86 -6.11 -18.72
N HIS A 447 -11.02 -6.42 -19.69
CA HIS A 447 -10.70 -5.52 -20.80
C HIS A 447 -11.78 -5.54 -21.88
N GLU A 448 -12.12 -6.74 -22.38
CA GLU A 448 -13.11 -6.94 -23.46
C GLU A 448 -14.52 -6.49 -23.05
N LEU A 449 -14.83 -6.63 -21.77
CA LEU A 449 -16.13 -6.27 -21.16
C LEU A 449 -15.99 -5.04 -20.26
N SER A 450 -15.28 -4.00 -20.72
CA SER A 450 -14.98 -2.81 -19.91
C SER A 450 -16.22 -2.01 -19.47
N GLN A 451 -17.37 -2.21 -20.13
CA GLN A 451 -18.66 -1.62 -19.75
C GLN A 451 -19.37 -2.42 -18.64
N TRP A 452 -18.90 -3.64 -18.34
CA TRP A 452 -19.47 -4.50 -17.32
C TRP A 452 -18.80 -4.31 -15.96
N SER A 453 -19.56 -4.33 -14.90
CA SER A 453 -19.05 -4.50 -13.53
C SER A 453 -18.82 -5.98 -13.27
N LEU A 454 -17.57 -6.43 -13.41
CA LEU A 454 -17.21 -7.84 -13.24
C LEU A 454 -16.63 -8.11 -11.84
N LYS A 455 -17.22 -9.05 -11.10
CA LYS A 455 -16.68 -9.60 -9.87
C LYS A 455 -16.15 -10.99 -10.08
N ARG A 456 -14.89 -11.22 -9.72
CA ARG A 456 -14.31 -12.56 -9.72
C ARG A 456 -14.56 -13.28 -8.41
N MET A 457 -15.04 -14.53 -8.50
CA MET A 457 -14.98 -15.50 -7.40
C MET A 457 -14.04 -16.66 -7.75
N THR A 458 -13.30 -17.13 -6.75
CA THR A 458 -12.36 -18.24 -6.98
C THR A 458 -13.09 -19.57 -6.88
N ARG A 459 -13.15 -20.32 -7.97
CA ARG A 459 -13.75 -21.66 -8.05
C ARG A 459 -13.28 -22.56 -6.91
N ARG A 460 -11.98 -22.70 -6.72
CA ARG A 460 -11.40 -23.56 -5.67
C ARG A 460 -11.90 -23.22 -4.26
N ARG A 461 -12.12 -21.95 -3.93
CA ARG A 461 -12.63 -21.55 -2.61
C ARG A 461 -14.06 -21.99 -2.41
N ILE A 462 -14.89 -21.86 -3.45
CA ILE A 462 -16.29 -22.32 -3.42
C ILE A 462 -16.33 -23.85 -3.24
N GLU A 463 -15.55 -24.59 -4.04
CA GLU A 463 -15.45 -26.05 -3.95
C GLU A 463 -14.99 -26.54 -2.57
N GLN A 464 -13.97 -25.89 -2.00
CA GLN A 464 -13.45 -26.24 -0.68
C GLN A 464 -14.46 -25.98 0.44
N ALA A 465 -15.13 -24.82 0.41
CA ALA A 465 -16.13 -24.47 1.41
C ALA A 465 -17.34 -25.43 1.34
N TRP A 466 -17.82 -25.73 0.14
CA TRP A 466 -18.93 -26.66 -0.07
C TRP A 466 -18.58 -28.11 0.30
N ARG A 467 -17.37 -28.59 -0.08
CA ARG A 467 -16.89 -29.90 0.32
C ARG A 467 -16.79 -30.01 1.84
N GLY A 468 -16.21 -29.03 2.51
CA GLY A 468 -16.15 -28.97 3.97
C GLY A 468 -17.53 -29.07 4.60
N ARG A 469 -18.56 -28.39 4.05
CA ARG A 469 -19.95 -28.47 4.52
C ARG A 469 -20.53 -29.89 4.39
N ARG A 470 -20.23 -30.59 3.30
CA ARG A 470 -20.74 -31.95 3.05
C ARG A 470 -20.03 -33.04 3.83
N GLU A 471 -18.72 -32.88 4.06
CA GLU A 471 -17.87 -33.87 4.71
C GLU A 471 -17.75 -33.66 6.23
N ALA A 472 -18.51 -32.72 6.80
CA ALA A 472 -18.51 -32.43 8.23
C ALA A 472 -18.96 -33.64 9.05
N ARG A 473 -18.13 -34.07 10.00
CA ARG A 473 -18.30 -35.33 10.75
C ARG A 473 -19.12 -35.21 12.02
N ASP A 474 -19.06 -34.07 12.67
CA ASP A 474 -19.72 -33.78 13.93
C ASP A 474 -20.41 -32.40 13.92
N ASP A 475 -21.20 -32.09 14.93
CA ASP A 475 -21.95 -30.82 15.01
C ASP A 475 -21.05 -29.60 15.19
N ARG A 476 -19.86 -29.72 15.73
CA ARG A 476 -18.89 -28.63 15.83
C ARG A 476 -18.30 -28.32 14.45
N ASP A 477 -17.98 -29.37 13.71
CA ASP A 477 -17.45 -29.29 12.36
C ASP A 477 -18.50 -28.75 11.39
N LYS A 478 -19.75 -29.22 11.49
CA LYS A 478 -20.90 -28.68 10.74
C LYS A 478 -21.07 -27.18 10.95
N ARG A 479 -21.11 -26.71 12.21
CA ARG A 479 -21.22 -25.28 12.53
C ARG A 479 -20.04 -24.47 12.01
N ARG A 480 -18.83 -25.01 12.05
CA ARG A 480 -17.63 -24.34 11.54
C ARG A 480 -17.65 -24.21 10.02
N THR A 481 -17.99 -25.27 9.32
CA THR A 481 -18.01 -25.32 7.85
C THR A 481 -19.20 -24.54 7.26
N GLU A 482 -20.35 -24.59 7.91
CA GLU A 482 -21.51 -23.76 7.57
C GLU A 482 -21.19 -22.26 7.73
N ARG A 483 -20.51 -21.88 8.81
CA ARG A 483 -20.03 -20.50 8.99
C ARG A 483 -19.06 -20.10 7.90
N ALA A 484 -18.13 -20.97 7.52
CA ALA A 484 -17.15 -20.68 6.46
C ALA A 484 -17.82 -20.49 5.09
N TRP A 485 -18.86 -21.27 4.78
CA TRP A 485 -19.68 -21.11 3.58
C TRP A 485 -20.43 -19.76 3.60
N ASN A 486 -21.16 -19.49 4.67
CA ASN A 486 -21.92 -18.25 4.83
C ASN A 486 -21.01 -17.00 4.81
N ASP A 487 -19.81 -17.06 5.41
CA ASP A 487 -18.84 -15.97 5.36
C ASP A 487 -18.32 -15.71 3.94
N LEU A 488 -18.06 -16.77 3.16
CA LEU A 488 -17.64 -16.64 1.77
C LEU A 488 -18.72 -15.93 0.93
N LEU A 489 -19.99 -16.38 1.05
CA LEU A 489 -21.12 -15.79 0.33
C LEU A 489 -21.39 -14.37 0.77
N PHE A 490 -21.41 -14.11 2.08
CA PHE A 490 -21.66 -12.78 2.66
C PHE A 490 -20.66 -11.73 2.18
N HIS A 491 -19.35 -12.01 2.27
CA HIS A 491 -18.34 -11.07 1.80
C HIS A 491 -18.38 -10.86 0.29
N SER A 492 -18.67 -11.92 -0.47
CA SER A 492 -18.82 -11.80 -1.93
C SER A 492 -20.06 -11.01 -2.32
N ALA A 493 -21.15 -11.15 -1.55
CA ALA A 493 -22.37 -10.39 -1.75
C ALA A 493 -22.18 -8.89 -1.47
N ILE A 494 -21.49 -8.53 -0.38
CA ILE A 494 -21.15 -7.12 -0.11
C ILE A 494 -20.30 -6.55 -1.24
N ASP A 495 -19.27 -7.28 -1.67
CA ASP A 495 -18.39 -6.84 -2.74
C ASP A 495 -19.14 -6.60 -4.06
N ILE A 496 -20.11 -7.45 -4.43
CA ILE A 496 -20.90 -7.24 -5.66
C ILE A 496 -21.87 -6.06 -5.49
N LEU A 497 -22.48 -5.91 -4.32
CA LEU A 497 -23.35 -4.78 -4.04
C LEU A 497 -22.61 -3.44 -4.09
N ASP A 498 -21.38 -3.36 -3.60
CA ASP A 498 -20.54 -2.16 -3.74
C ASP A 498 -20.26 -1.85 -5.23
N GLN A 499 -20.00 -2.87 -6.07
CA GLN A 499 -19.88 -2.69 -7.52
C GLN A 499 -21.18 -2.25 -8.18
N MET A 500 -22.32 -2.70 -7.66
CA MET A 500 -23.67 -2.26 -8.06
C MET A 500 -24.04 -0.88 -7.49
N ARG A 501 -23.06 -0.11 -7.03
CA ARG A 501 -23.20 1.23 -6.42
C ARG A 501 -24.11 1.28 -5.19
N ALA A 502 -24.36 0.15 -4.55
CA ALA A 502 -25.01 0.15 -3.26
C ALA A 502 -24.09 0.80 -2.21
N THR A 503 -24.65 1.51 -1.27
CA THR A 503 -23.96 1.98 -0.08
C THR A 503 -24.37 1.12 1.10
N PRO A 504 -23.47 0.24 1.60
CA PRO A 504 -23.81 -0.70 2.65
C PRO A 504 -24.24 -0.03 3.96
N TRP A 505 -23.59 1.06 4.35
CA TRP A 505 -23.95 1.91 5.48
C TRP A 505 -23.39 3.31 5.30
N ARG A 506 -23.92 4.27 6.00
CA ARG A 506 -23.45 5.66 6.00
C ARG A 506 -23.04 6.11 7.40
N LEU A 507 -22.36 7.25 7.46
CA LEU A 507 -22.15 8.00 8.70
C LEU A 507 -23.43 8.76 9.06
N ASP A 508 -23.84 8.76 10.32
CA ASP A 508 -24.97 9.58 10.76
C ASP A 508 -24.50 10.99 11.13
N GLU A 509 -23.49 11.06 11.97
CA GLU A 509 -22.88 12.32 12.38
C GLU A 509 -21.37 12.25 12.25
N TRP A 510 -20.78 13.26 11.65
CA TRP A 510 -19.35 13.43 11.54
C TRP A 510 -19.00 14.91 11.33
N ALA A 511 -17.72 15.27 11.36
CA ALA A 511 -17.25 16.66 11.39
C ALA A 511 -17.52 17.47 10.10
N TYR A 512 -17.97 16.82 9.02
CA TYR A 512 -18.20 17.44 7.70
C TYR A 512 -19.46 16.90 7.03
N GLU A 513 -19.92 17.57 5.97
CA GLU A 513 -20.98 17.06 5.10
C GLU A 513 -20.44 16.31 3.89
N ALA A 514 -19.22 16.63 3.47
CA ALA A 514 -18.60 15.99 2.30
C ALA A 514 -17.10 15.81 2.46
N CYS A 515 -16.56 14.83 1.70
CA CYS A 515 -15.12 14.63 1.53
C CYS A 515 -14.79 14.54 0.04
N LEU A 516 -13.84 15.35 -0.40
CA LEU A 516 -13.20 15.27 -1.72
C LEU A 516 -11.83 14.64 -1.57
N ALA A 517 -11.62 13.48 -2.18
CA ALA A 517 -10.33 12.79 -2.17
C ALA A 517 -9.63 12.94 -3.53
N ILE A 518 -8.32 13.17 -3.50
CA ILE A 518 -7.45 13.37 -4.66
C ILE A 518 -6.31 12.35 -4.60
N ASP A 519 -6.05 11.63 -5.70
CA ASP A 519 -4.94 10.69 -5.78
C ASP A 519 -4.32 10.65 -7.18
N VAL A 520 -3.05 10.26 -7.26
CA VAL A 520 -2.29 10.06 -8.50
C VAL A 520 -1.83 8.61 -8.59
N SER A 521 -2.00 7.99 -9.76
CA SER A 521 -1.61 6.60 -9.99
C SER A 521 -0.11 6.35 -9.75
N GLU A 522 0.28 5.14 -9.35
CA GLU A 522 1.67 4.76 -9.08
C GLU A 522 2.62 5.05 -10.27
N GLY A 523 2.13 4.94 -11.50
CA GLY A 523 2.88 5.27 -12.73
C GLY A 523 2.77 6.73 -13.15
N ARG A 524 2.12 7.59 -12.36
CA ARG A 524 1.90 9.03 -12.63
C ARG A 524 1.19 9.34 -13.95
N ARG A 525 0.54 8.34 -14.55
CA ARG A 525 -0.16 8.49 -15.84
C ARG A 525 -1.56 9.07 -15.70
N TYR A 526 -2.18 8.82 -14.56
CA TYR A 526 -3.56 9.19 -14.25
C TYR A 526 -3.63 9.87 -12.91
N PHE A 527 -4.63 10.70 -12.74
CA PHE A 527 -5.09 11.17 -11.45
C PHE A 527 -6.60 10.94 -11.33
N GLY A 528 -7.11 10.98 -10.13
CA GLY A 528 -8.53 10.78 -9.85
C GLY A 528 -9.04 11.62 -8.71
N LEU A 529 -10.34 11.86 -8.75
CA LEU A 529 -11.11 12.52 -7.71
C LEU A 529 -12.24 11.60 -7.24
N SER A 530 -12.48 11.55 -5.93
CA SER A 530 -13.65 10.89 -5.34
C SER A 530 -14.35 11.84 -4.39
N LEU A 531 -15.61 12.11 -4.65
CA LEU A 531 -16.50 12.88 -3.78
C LEU A 531 -17.46 11.94 -3.07
N LEU A 532 -17.48 12.02 -1.75
CA LEU A 532 -18.48 11.42 -0.89
C LEU A 532 -19.24 12.54 -0.18
N VAL A 533 -20.52 12.68 -0.43
CA VAL A 533 -21.44 13.48 0.39
C VAL A 533 -22.14 12.54 1.35
N CYS A 534 -22.18 12.90 2.62
CA CYS A 534 -22.87 12.14 3.67
C CYS A 534 -23.33 13.14 4.73
N ARG A 535 -24.58 13.52 4.68
CA ARG A 535 -25.18 14.59 5.51
C ARG A 535 -26.61 14.19 5.95
N PRO A 536 -27.23 14.92 6.90
CA PRO A 536 -28.56 14.57 7.41
C PRO A 536 -29.60 14.29 6.30
N GLU A 537 -30.53 13.38 6.56
CA GLU A 537 -31.50 12.89 5.57
C GLU A 537 -32.47 13.96 5.07
N ASN A 538 -32.69 15.00 5.87
CA ASN A 538 -33.51 16.17 5.49
C ASN A 538 -32.81 17.11 4.50
N ARG A 539 -31.56 16.83 4.12
CA ARG A 539 -30.80 17.62 3.15
C ARG A 539 -30.52 16.83 1.86
N TRP A 540 -30.69 17.47 0.71
CA TRP A 540 -30.52 16.80 -0.59
C TRP A 540 -29.22 17.20 -1.32
N PRO A 541 -28.44 16.24 -1.87
CA PRO A 541 -28.53 14.81 -1.62
C PRO A 541 -27.99 14.45 -0.24
N SER A 542 -28.67 13.60 0.51
CA SER A 542 -28.17 13.13 1.82
C SER A 542 -26.98 12.17 1.69
N LEU A 543 -26.90 11.48 0.56
CA LEU A 543 -25.79 10.58 0.20
C LEU A 543 -25.49 10.68 -1.30
N LEU A 544 -24.21 10.89 -1.64
CA LEU A 544 -23.73 10.89 -3.03
C LEU A 544 -22.31 10.35 -3.08
N ARG A 545 -22.02 9.45 -4.03
CA ARG A 545 -20.69 8.90 -4.29
C ARG A 545 -20.34 9.09 -5.77
N ILE A 546 -19.31 9.87 -6.05
CA ILE A 546 -18.81 10.10 -7.41
C ILE A 546 -17.31 9.86 -7.44
N THR A 547 -16.83 8.98 -8.29
CA THR A 547 -15.40 8.79 -8.50
C THR A 547 -15.08 8.83 -9.99
N ARG A 548 -14.09 9.65 -10.38
CA ARG A 548 -13.66 9.82 -11.77
C ARG A 548 -12.15 9.87 -11.90
N THR A 549 -11.63 9.45 -13.04
CA THR A 549 -10.20 9.44 -13.35
C THR A 549 -9.90 10.03 -14.70
N TRP A 550 -8.76 10.73 -14.81
CA TRP A 550 -8.31 11.40 -16.04
C TRP A 550 -6.84 11.14 -16.32
N PRO A 551 -6.41 11.20 -17.61
CA PRO A 551 -4.99 11.26 -17.95
C PRO A 551 -4.34 12.50 -17.34
N LYS A 552 -3.11 12.35 -16.84
CA LYS A 552 -2.39 13.46 -16.18
C LYS A 552 -1.58 14.34 -17.14
N GLY A 553 -1.23 13.83 -18.32
CA GLY A 553 -0.41 14.53 -19.30
C GLY A 553 1.09 14.44 -19.01
N ASP A 554 1.60 15.11 -17.98
CA ASP A 554 3.00 14.98 -17.56
C ASP A 554 3.19 13.82 -16.58
N HIS A 555 4.06 12.86 -16.94
CA HIS A 555 4.36 11.67 -16.14
C HIS A 555 5.63 11.79 -15.31
N LYS A 556 6.39 12.87 -15.48
CA LYS A 556 7.68 13.04 -14.81
C LYS A 556 7.52 13.33 -13.31
N TYR A 557 6.53 14.17 -12.98
CA TYR A 557 6.26 14.60 -11.61
C TYR A 557 4.94 14.02 -11.09
N GLU A 558 4.76 13.97 -9.79
CA GLU A 558 3.51 13.60 -9.13
C GLU A 558 2.46 14.73 -9.17
N THR A 559 2.91 15.97 -9.38
CA THR A 559 2.10 17.20 -9.40
C THR A 559 1.02 17.16 -10.48
N ILE A 560 -0.19 17.56 -10.13
CA ILE A 560 -1.29 17.82 -11.04
C ILE A 560 -1.27 19.34 -11.37
N GLN A 561 -1.39 19.69 -12.63
CA GLN A 561 -1.44 21.10 -13.01
C GLN A 561 -2.63 21.82 -12.35
N PRO A 562 -2.44 23.01 -11.71
CA PRO A 562 -3.48 23.69 -10.96
C PRO A 562 -4.75 23.98 -11.78
N THR A 563 -4.61 24.43 -13.03
CA THR A 563 -5.75 24.70 -13.92
C THR A 563 -6.55 23.43 -14.23
N VAL A 564 -5.85 22.31 -14.52
CA VAL A 564 -6.49 21.03 -14.79
C VAL A 564 -7.22 20.53 -13.54
N LEU A 565 -6.58 20.63 -12.37
CA LEU A 565 -7.18 20.20 -11.10
C LEU A 565 -8.44 21.02 -10.80
N SER A 566 -8.37 22.36 -10.91
CA SER A 566 -9.49 23.27 -10.73
C SER A 566 -10.66 22.94 -11.65
N ASP A 567 -10.41 22.68 -12.94
CA ASP A 567 -11.46 22.33 -13.91
C ASP A 567 -12.14 21.00 -13.57
N LYS A 568 -11.36 20.02 -13.14
CA LYS A 568 -11.92 18.70 -12.78
C LYS A 568 -12.70 18.73 -11.47
N ILE A 569 -12.25 19.50 -10.49
CA ILE A 569 -13.00 19.73 -9.24
C ILE A 569 -14.33 20.41 -9.58
N ALA A 570 -14.30 21.52 -10.33
CA ALA A 570 -15.53 22.23 -10.73
C ALA A 570 -16.50 21.34 -11.51
N GLY A 571 -15.97 20.55 -12.46
CA GLY A 571 -16.78 19.65 -13.29
C GLY A 571 -17.31 18.43 -12.58
N LEU A 572 -16.82 18.09 -11.37
CA LEU A 572 -17.28 16.90 -10.65
C LEU A 572 -18.75 16.96 -10.25
N MET A 573 -19.25 18.18 -9.96
CA MET A 573 -20.64 18.45 -9.56
C MET A 573 -21.51 18.96 -10.71
N ALA A 574 -20.96 19.12 -11.92
CA ALA A 574 -21.72 19.66 -13.05
C ALA A 574 -22.97 18.82 -13.40
N ASP A 575 -22.85 17.50 -13.26
CA ASP A 575 -23.96 16.56 -13.57
C ASP A 575 -25.02 16.49 -12.45
N VAL A 576 -24.73 17.06 -11.27
CA VAL A 576 -25.63 17.07 -10.10
C VAL A 576 -26.32 18.44 -9.94
N LYS A 577 -25.98 19.39 -10.80
CA LYS A 577 -26.43 20.78 -10.75
C LYS A 577 -27.94 20.89 -10.93
N GLY A 578 -28.61 21.57 -10.01
CA GLY A 578 -30.02 21.95 -10.11
C GLY A 578 -30.93 21.47 -8.98
N SER A 579 -30.45 20.54 -8.14
CA SER A 579 -31.26 19.98 -7.03
C SER A 579 -30.48 19.83 -5.71
N THR A 580 -29.27 20.43 -5.60
CA THR A 580 -28.46 20.26 -4.40
C THR A 580 -28.49 21.52 -3.53
N GLU A 581 -28.79 21.34 -2.24
CA GLU A 581 -28.51 22.36 -1.26
C GLU A 581 -26.97 22.53 -1.10
N PRO A 582 -26.46 23.77 -0.91
CA PRO A 582 -25.02 24.00 -0.73
C PRO A 582 -24.46 23.17 0.42
N LEU A 583 -23.25 22.64 0.24
CA LEU A 583 -22.51 21.96 1.28
C LEU A 583 -22.08 22.97 2.36
N SER A 584 -22.34 22.66 3.63
CA SER A 584 -22.02 23.53 4.77
C SER A 584 -20.62 23.30 5.31
N SER A 585 -19.95 22.20 4.92
CA SER A 585 -18.56 21.91 5.32
C SER A 585 -17.94 20.86 4.41
N LEU A 586 -16.63 20.95 4.18
CA LEU A 586 -15.90 20.07 3.28
C LEU A 586 -14.53 19.68 3.84
N LEU A 587 -14.18 18.39 3.74
CA LEU A 587 -12.84 17.88 3.93
C LEU A 587 -12.23 17.53 2.58
N VAL A 588 -11.07 18.07 2.27
CA VAL A 588 -10.28 17.70 1.07
C VAL A 588 -9.08 16.88 1.51
N LEU A 589 -8.96 15.67 0.95
CA LEU A 589 -7.86 14.75 1.25
C LEU A 589 -7.00 14.49 0.02
N ARG A 590 -5.69 14.73 0.13
CA ARG A 590 -4.68 14.38 -0.88
C ARG A 590 -3.93 13.12 -0.45
N ASP A 591 -3.87 12.11 -1.30
CA ASP A 591 -3.03 10.92 -1.03
C ASP A 591 -1.56 11.21 -1.31
N GLY A 592 -0.75 11.20 -0.27
CA GLY A 592 0.64 11.63 -0.30
C GLY A 592 0.79 13.13 0.03
N ARG A 593 1.99 13.67 -0.11
CA ARG A 593 2.23 15.11 0.06
C ARG A 593 1.70 15.87 -1.14
N GLU A 594 1.15 17.02 -0.88
CA GLU A 594 0.93 18.03 -1.91
C GLU A 594 2.23 18.33 -2.65
N CYS A 595 2.15 18.51 -3.95
CA CYS A 595 3.28 18.77 -4.82
C CYS A 595 3.10 20.07 -5.60
N GLY A 596 4.04 21.01 -5.46
CA GLY A 596 4.02 22.28 -6.20
C GLY A 596 2.79 23.13 -5.89
N ASP A 597 2.13 23.63 -6.93
CA ASP A 597 1.00 24.57 -6.82
C ASP A 597 -0.39 23.88 -6.80
N GLU A 598 -0.46 22.62 -6.40
CA GLU A 598 -1.74 21.86 -6.32
C GLU A 598 -2.76 22.55 -5.39
N ALA A 599 -2.30 23.20 -4.29
CA ALA A 599 -3.16 23.94 -3.38
C ALA A 599 -3.92 25.08 -4.08
N ASP A 600 -3.28 25.76 -5.01
CA ASP A 600 -3.93 26.83 -5.79
C ASP A 600 -5.01 26.25 -6.70
N GLY A 601 -4.76 25.08 -7.30
CA GLY A 601 -5.74 24.37 -8.10
C GLY A 601 -6.96 23.92 -7.28
N ILE A 602 -6.72 23.38 -6.08
CA ILE A 602 -7.79 23.01 -5.14
C ILE A 602 -8.61 24.26 -4.77
N ARG A 603 -7.94 25.34 -4.34
CA ARG A 603 -8.59 26.59 -3.94
C ARG A 603 -9.45 27.15 -5.08
N ALA A 604 -8.88 27.27 -6.28
CA ALA A 604 -9.60 27.79 -7.44
C ALA A 604 -10.81 26.91 -7.83
N GLY A 605 -10.72 25.59 -7.71
CA GLY A 605 -11.82 24.67 -7.95
C GLY A 605 -12.95 24.85 -6.95
N LEU A 606 -12.62 25.05 -5.66
CA LEU A 606 -13.59 25.28 -4.59
C LEU A 606 -14.25 26.64 -4.67
N GLU A 607 -13.53 27.69 -5.10
CA GLU A 607 -14.14 29.00 -5.37
C GLU A 607 -15.20 28.90 -6.49
N ARG A 608 -14.95 28.09 -7.51
CA ARG A 608 -15.96 27.81 -8.54
C ARG A 608 -17.18 27.06 -7.96
N TRP A 609 -16.98 26.14 -6.99
CA TRP A 609 -18.11 25.51 -6.28
C TRP A 609 -18.92 26.52 -5.46
N ARG A 610 -18.27 27.52 -4.83
CA ARG A 610 -18.94 28.63 -4.16
C ARG A 610 -19.76 29.48 -5.14
N ALA A 611 -19.14 29.84 -6.27
CA ALA A 611 -19.82 30.59 -7.33
C ALA A 611 -21.00 29.83 -7.96
N MET A 612 -20.96 28.51 -7.95
CA MET A 612 -22.03 27.63 -8.44
C MET A 612 -23.05 27.23 -7.35
N GLU A 613 -22.92 27.77 -6.14
CA GLU A 613 -23.75 27.44 -4.97
C GLU A 613 -23.72 25.94 -4.58
N VAL A 614 -22.68 25.21 -4.94
CA VAL A 614 -22.42 23.83 -4.51
C VAL A 614 -21.85 23.80 -3.11
N LEU A 615 -21.00 24.79 -2.79
CA LEU A 615 -20.40 24.99 -1.48
C LEU A 615 -20.86 26.34 -0.94
N ALA A 616 -21.37 26.39 0.29
CA ALA A 616 -21.79 27.63 0.91
C ALA A 616 -20.61 28.60 1.06
N GLN A 617 -20.86 29.93 0.94
CA GLN A 617 -19.81 30.95 1.00
C GLN A 617 -19.01 30.91 2.32
N SER A 618 -19.69 30.67 3.42
CA SER A 618 -19.09 30.59 4.76
C SER A 618 -18.67 29.15 5.15
N ALA A 619 -18.80 28.18 4.23
CA ALA A 619 -18.49 26.78 4.56
C ALA A 619 -17.01 26.62 4.93
N PRO A 620 -16.72 26.09 6.15
CA PRO A 620 -15.36 25.75 6.50
C PRO A 620 -14.84 24.58 5.63
N VAL A 621 -13.64 24.77 5.13
CA VAL A 621 -12.92 23.76 4.34
C VAL A 621 -11.61 23.45 5.02
N ASP A 622 -11.37 22.16 5.31
CA ASP A 622 -10.04 21.69 5.69
C ASP A 622 -9.42 20.89 4.56
N VAL A 623 -8.18 21.20 4.27
CA VAL A 623 -7.34 20.48 3.29
C VAL A 623 -6.25 19.75 4.06
N ALA A 624 -6.08 18.47 3.78
CA ALA A 624 -5.07 17.67 4.46
C ALA A 624 -4.46 16.59 3.55
N ASP A 625 -3.16 16.39 3.72
CA ASP A 625 -2.41 15.29 3.13
C ASP A 625 -2.56 14.02 3.99
N VAL A 626 -2.79 12.89 3.34
CA VAL A 626 -2.81 11.57 3.99
C VAL A 626 -1.56 10.79 3.58
N LEU A 627 -0.61 10.69 4.51
CA LEU A 627 0.70 10.11 4.25
C LEU A 627 0.69 8.61 4.55
N LYS A 628 0.74 7.80 3.51
CA LYS A 628 0.75 6.33 3.59
C LYS A 628 2.16 5.74 3.69
N LYS A 629 3.12 6.29 2.95
CA LYS A 629 4.45 5.69 2.71
C LYS A 629 5.54 6.25 3.62
N SER A 630 5.53 7.52 3.92
CA SER A 630 6.56 8.18 4.72
C SER A 630 6.59 7.71 6.18
N VAL A 631 5.51 7.12 6.64
CA VAL A 631 5.32 6.68 8.04
C VAL A 631 5.00 5.19 8.19
N LYS A 632 5.28 4.38 7.17
CA LYS A 632 5.09 2.92 7.25
C LYS A 632 5.78 2.27 8.45
N ASN A 633 6.75 2.94 9.00
CA ASN A 633 7.62 2.44 10.06
C ASN A 633 7.21 2.97 11.45
N LEU A 634 6.22 3.87 11.51
CA LEU A 634 5.69 4.37 12.78
C LEU A 634 4.72 3.35 13.37
N ARG A 635 4.79 3.15 14.69
CA ARG A 635 3.86 2.33 15.46
C ARG A 635 3.45 3.05 16.72
N LEU A 636 2.20 2.87 17.12
CA LEU A 636 1.69 3.33 18.39
C LEU A 636 1.31 2.14 19.26
N TRP A 637 1.62 2.23 20.55
CA TRP A 637 1.18 1.28 21.57
C TRP A 637 0.99 1.99 22.90
N ILE A 638 0.29 1.35 23.81
CA ILE A 638 0.10 1.80 25.17
C ILE A 638 1.03 0.96 26.06
N ALA A 639 1.84 1.63 26.89
CA ALA A 639 2.59 0.96 27.95
C ALA A 639 1.61 0.60 29.08
N GLY A 640 1.55 -0.67 29.43
CA GLY A 640 0.74 -1.21 30.51
C GLY A 640 1.59 -1.97 31.52
N GLY A 641 1.03 -2.32 32.68
CA GLY A 641 1.74 -3.05 33.73
C GLY A 641 2.27 -4.44 33.31
N ALA A 642 1.70 -5.04 32.26
CA ALA A 642 2.10 -6.31 31.69
C ALA A 642 2.90 -6.18 30.38
N GLY A 643 3.34 -4.97 30.00
CA GLY A 643 4.07 -4.70 28.76
C GLY A 643 3.33 -3.76 27.81
N ALA A 644 3.71 -3.76 26.53
CA ALA A 644 3.09 -2.92 25.51
C ALA A 644 1.90 -3.63 24.85
N VAL A 645 0.77 -2.91 24.74
CA VAL A 645 -0.46 -3.38 24.10
C VAL A 645 -0.86 -2.46 22.93
N ASN A 646 -1.71 -2.96 22.02
CA ASN A 646 -2.24 -2.14 20.94
C ASN A 646 -3.10 -1.00 21.48
N VAL A 647 -3.01 0.15 20.82
CA VAL A 647 -3.96 1.26 21.00
C VAL A 647 -5.33 0.86 20.48
N LEU A 648 -6.37 1.56 20.93
CA LEU A 648 -7.71 1.47 20.38
C LEU A 648 -7.76 2.15 18.98
N GLU A 649 -8.75 1.76 18.20
CA GLU A 649 -9.12 2.51 16.99
C GLU A 649 -9.52 3.93 17.36
N GLY A 650 -9.02 4.89 16.61
CA GLY A 650 -9.24 6.31 16.89
C GLY A 650 -8.17 6.95 17.77
N GLN A 651 -7.22 6.18 18.31
CA GLN A 651 -6.11 6.82 19.03
C GLN A 651 -5.35 7.74 18.08
N ALA A 652 -5.37 9.04 18.39
CA ALA A 652 -4.67 10.09 17.69
C ALA A 652 -3.58 10.69 18.58
N VAL A 653 -2.47 11.07 17.96
CA VAL A 653 -1.35 11.81 18.58
C VAL A 653 -1.02 13.01 17.70
N TYR A 654 -0.84 14.17 18.29
CA TYR A 654 -0.56 15.43 17.62
C TYR A 654 0.87 15.89 17.94
N PRO A 655 1.86 15.50 17.11
CA PRO A 655 3.26 15.88 17.32
C PRO A 655 3.50 17.39 17.19
N ASP A 656 2.66 18.05 16.40
CA ASP A 656 2.66 19.50 16.19
C ASP A 656 1.24 20.00 15.86
N LYS A 657 1.11 21.30 15.57
CA LYS A 657 -0.18 21.96 15.29
C LYS A 657 -0.82 21.57 13.95
N GLN A 658 -0.07 20.96 13.04
CA GLN A 658 -0.51 20.61 11.69
C GLN A 658 -0.56 19.10 11.45
N THR A 659 0.03 18.31 12.33
CA THR A 659 0.22 16.87 12.11
C THR A 659 -0.57 16.04 13.11
N ALA A 660 -1.33 15.07 12.62
CA ALA A 660 -1.96 14.03 13.43
C ALA A 660 -1.47 12.63 12.99
N VAL A 661 -1.14 11.79 13.95
CA VAL A 661 -0.81 10.37 13.78
C VAL A 661 -1.99 9.56 14.31
N ILE A 662 -2.71 8.87 13.43
CA ILE A 662 -4.00 8.24 13.76
C ILE A 662 -3.95 6.73 13.53
N CYS A 663 -4.37 5.95 14.52
CA CYS A 663 -4.63 4.52 14.37
C CYS A 663 -6.11 4.29 14.00
N CYS A 664 -6.40 4.14 12.72
CA CYS A 664 -7.75 3.76 12.25
C CYS A 664 -8.07 2.28 12.51
N THR A 665 -7.05 1.44 12.72
CA THR A 665 -7.16 0.04 13.14
C THR A 665 -6.40 -0.14 14.45
N GLY A 666 -6.91 -0.94 15.37
CA GLY A 666 -6.32 -1.07 16.70
C GLY A 666 -6.71 -2.38 17.38
N ALA A 667 -6.83 -2.36 18.69
CA ALA A 667 -7.08 -3.54 19.53
C ALA A 667 -8.37 -4.30 19.16
N GLY A 668 -9.45 -3.57 18.85
CA GLY A 668 -10.74 -4.16 18.48
C GLY A 668 -10.70 -4.91 17.12
N THR A 669 -9.96 -4.36 16.16
CA THR A 669 -9.82 -4.97 14.81
C THR A 669 -8.75 -6.07 14.77
N LEU A 670 -7.65 -5.88 15.47
CA LEU A 670 -6.48 -6.78 15.41
C LEU A 670 -6.59 -7.97 16.37
N GLY A 671 -7.41 -7.86 17.43
CA GLY A 671 -7.61 -8.95 18.40
C GLY A 671 -6.29 -9.45 19.01
N GLY A 672 -5.34 -8.57 19.31
CA GLY A 672 -4.01 -8.91 19.82
C GLY A 672 -3.02 -9.47 18.78
N ARG A 673 -3.42 -9.59 17.51
CA ARG A 673 -2.56 -10.08 16.44
C ARG A 673 -1.89 -8.90 15.71
N GLY A 674 -0.58 -8.78 15.88
CA GLY A 674 0.20 -7.71 15.25
C GLY A 674 0.15 -6.39 16.01
N THR A 675 0.66 -5.34 15.40
CA THR A 675 0.72 -3.99 15.96
C THR A 675 -0.01 -3.03 15.06
N ALA A 676 -0.79 -2.12 15.64
CA ALA A 676 -1.51 -1.08 14.93
C ALA A 676 -0.56 -0.24 14.06
N GLU A 677 -0.95 -0.03 12.82
CA GLU A 677 -0.20 0.75 11.83
C GLU A 677 -0.94 2.07 11.60
N PRO A 678 -0.43 3.20 12.12
CA PRO A 678 -1.09 4.48 11.95
C PRO A 678 -0.97 5.01 10.53
N ILE A 679 -1.77 6.04 10.24
CA ILE A 679 -1.57 6.97 9.13
C ILE A 679 -1.20 8.34 9.69
N VAL A 680 -0.55 9.16 8.89
CA VAL A 680 -0.31 10.56 9.25
C VAL A 680 -1.18 11.45 8.39
N VAL A 681 -1.87 12.36 9.03
CA VAL A 681 -2.67 13.42 8.43
C VAL A 681 -1.97 14.74 8.69
N ARG A 682 -1.63 15.47 7.64
CA ARG A 682 -1.03 16.80 7.75
C ARG A 682 -1.99 17.83 7.18
N ALA A 683 -2.51 18.68 8.04
CA ALA A 683 -3.38 19.78 7.64
C ALA A 683 -2.56 20.91 6.99
N HIS A 684 -3.12 21.54 5.98
CA HIS A 684 -2.55 22.73 5.36
C HIS A 684 -2.70 23.96 6.27
N ASP A 685 -1.97 25.03 5.96
CA ASP A 685 -2.03 26.26 6.74
C ASP A 685 -3.47 26.81 6.84
N GLY A 686 -3.85 27.18 8.06
CA GLY A 686 -5.19 27.66 8.36
C GLY A 686 -6.27 26.59 8.54
N CYS A 687 -5.94 25.30 8.33
CA CYS A 687 -6.86 24.18 8.49
C CYS A 687 -6.81 23.59 9.92
N ASN A 688 -7.92 23.00 10.37
CA ASN A 688 -8.01 22.39 11.69
C ASN A 688 -7.62 20.90 11.64
N VAL A 689 -6.39 20.59 12.10
CA VAL A 689 -5.87 19.23 12.09
C VAL A 689 -6.70 18.25 12.93
N ARG A 690 -7.26 18.70 14.09
CA ARG A 690 -8.08 17.81 14.93
C ARG A 690 -9.39 17.44 14.25
N ARG A 691 -10.04 18.43 13.63
CA ARG A 691 -11.26 18.18 12.84
C ARG A 691 -10.96 17.31 11.62
N ALA A 692 -9.87 17.55 10.89
CA ALA A 692 -9.45 16.70 9.78
C ALA A 692 -9.16 15.27 10.23
N ALA A 693 -8.48 15.09 11.37
CA ALA A 693 -8.21 13.81 11.99
C ALA A 693 -9.50 13.03 12.32
N ALA A 694 -10.46 13.69 12.95
CA ALA A 694 -11.78 13.10 13.23
C ALA A 694 -12.52 12.70 11.95
N GLY A 695 -12.49 13.54 10.91
CA GLY A 695 -13.06 13.23 9.60
C GLY A 695 -12.42 12.02 8.93
N VAL A 696 -11.09 11.95 8.91
CA VAL A 696 -10.32 10.81 8.38
C VAL A 696 -10.66 9.52 9.13
N PHE A 697 -10.73 9.58 10.46
CA PHE A 697 -11.11 8.43 11.28
C PHE A 697 -12.56 7.98 11.02
N ALA A 698 -13.50 8.90 10.94
CA ALA A 698 -14.90 8.59 10.61
C ALA A 698 -15.01 7.89 9.23
N LEU A 699 -14.35 8.44 8.21
CA LEU A 699 -14.34 7.86 6.86
C LEU A 699 -13.66 6.48 6.78
N SER A 700 -12.76 6.16 7.71
CA SER A 700 -12.13 4.85 7.81
C SER A 700 -13.11 3.76 8.28
N GLN A 701 -14.22 4.16 8.93
CA GLN A 701 -15.28 3.25 9.36
C GLN A 701 -16.17 2.78 8.21
N LEU A 702 -16.09 3.41 7.04
CA LEU A 702 -16.80 3.04 5.82
C LEU A 702 -16.07 1.91 5.06
N ASN A 703 -15.72 0.83 5.75
CA ASN A 703 -15.08 -0.33 5.11
C ASN A 703 -16.11 -1.23 4.42
N TYR A 704 -16.58 -0.82 3.27
CA TYR A 704 -17.64 -1.50 2.51
C TYR A 704 -17.29 -2.95 2.08
N SER A 705 -16.04 -3.37 2.18
CA SER A 705 -15.66 -4.76 1.94
C SER A 705 -15.74 -5.66 3.18
N SER A 706 -15.84 -5.09 4.40
CA SER A 706 -15.95 -5.86 5.65
C SER A 706 -16.57 -5.04 6.78
N PRO A 707 -17.80 -5.36 7.20
CA PRO A 707 -18.45 -4.65 8.31
C PRO A 707 -17.75 -4.85 9.65
N THR A 708 -17.07 -5.98 9.84
CA THR A 708 -16.43 -6.35 11.12
C THR A 708 -15.07 -5.71 11.36
N LYS A 709 -14.64 -4.78 10.50
CA LYS A 709 -13.32 -4.14 10.59
C LYS A 709 -13.39 -2.71 10.09
N ALA A 710 -12.72 -1.79 10.78
CA ALA A 710 -12.34 -0.52 10.19
C ALA A 710 -11.31 -0.73 9.07
N HIS A 711 -11.19 0.22 8.18
CA HIS A 711 -10.10 0.26 7.23
C HIS A 711 -9.02 1.24 7.70
N ARG A 712 -7.77 1.01 7.31
CA ARG A 712 -6.69 1.94 7.65
C ARG A 712 -6.85 3.29 6.95
N TYR A 713 -7.40 3.31 5.76
CA TYR A 713 -7.55 4.52 4.93
C TYR A 713 -9.01 4.96 4.78
N PRO A 714 -9.26 6.28 4.64
CA PRO A 714 -10.58 6.82 4.35
C PRO A 714 -11.18 6.21 3.07
N GLN A 715 -12.49 5.95 3.09
CA GLN A 715 -13.19 5.31 1.96
C GLN A 715 -13.03 6.06 0.63
N PRO A 716 -13.15 7.42 0.54
CA PRO A 716 -12.98 8.11 -0.74
C PRO A 716 -11.58 7.94 -1.34
N LEU A 717 -10.51 7.93 -0.53
CA LEU A 717 -9.15 7.64 -1.01
C LEU A 717 -8.98 6.20 -1.49
N ARG A 718 -9.71 5.25 -0.90
CA ARG A 718 -9.69 3.85 -1.38
C ARG A 718 -10.38 3.69 -2.72
N GLU A 719 -11.49 4.38 -2.92
CA GLU A 719 -12.25 4.34 -4.18
C GLU A 719 -11.43 4.89 -5.34
N VAL A 720 -10.83 6.06 -5.16
CA VAL A 720 -10.00 6.64 -6.21
C VAL A 720 -8.77 5.80 -6.51
N ASP A 721 -8.06 5.27 -5.50
CA ASP A 721 -6.93 4.36 -5.67
C ASP A 721 -7.33 3.07 -6.41
N ALA A 722 -8.49 2.49 -6.10
CA ALA A 722 -9.00 1.30 -6.80
C ALA A 722 -9.30 1.58 -8.28
N MET A 723 -9.94 2.72 -8.59
CA MET A 723 -10.21 3.12 -9.97
C MET A 723 -8.93 3.41 -10.76
N LEU A 724 -7.97 4.10 -10.15
CA LEU A 724 -6.67 4.38 -10.77
C LEU A 724 -5.90 3.09 -11.09
N ARG A 725 -5.90 2.11 -10.18
CA ARG A 725 -5.30 0.80 -10.44
C ARG A 725 -5.98 0.06 -11.58
N ALA A 726 -7.32 0.04 -11.59
CA ALA A 726 -8.08 -0.60 -12.65
C ALA A 726 -7.80 0.06 -14.02
N ARG A 727 -7.59 1.40 -14.05
CA ARG A 727 -7.23 2.14 -15.26
C ARG A 727 -5.83 1.81 -15.75
N VAL A 728 -4.84 1.84 -14.86
CA VAL A 728 -3.45 1.46 -15.17
C VAL A 728 -3.37 0.02 -15.65
N ASP A 729 -4.07 -0.90 -14.98
CA ASP A 729 -4.11 -2.32 -15.37
C ASP A 729 -4.73 -2.50 -16.77
N ARG A 730 -5.70 -1.71 -17.17
CA ARG A 730 -6.28 -1.72 -18.54
C ARG A 730 -5.28 -1.26 -19.59
N ASP A 731 -4.61 -0.15 -19.34
CA ASP A 731 -3.65 0.42 -20.32
C ASP A 731 -2.41 -0.46 -20.54
N MET A 732 -1.89 -1.05 -19.47
CA MET A 732 -0.74 -1.95 -19.55
C MET A 732 -1.00 -3.17 -20.45
N ARG A 733 -2.25 -3.49 -20.74
CA ARG A 733 -2.69 -4.62 -21.56
C ARG A 733 -3.04 -4.23 -23.00
N GLY A 734 -3.45 -2.97 -23.23
CA GLY A 734 -3.67 -2.44 -24.58
C GLY A 734 -2.40 -2.13 -25.38
N ILE A 735 -1.22 -2.26 -24.75
CA ILE A 735 0.10 -2.04 -25.37
C ILE A 735 0.72 -3.38 -25.84
N LYS A 736 -0.01 -4.47 -25.86
CA LYS A 736 0.35 -5.71 -26.53
C LYS A 736 -0.51 -5.83 -27.76
#